data_cac5ace6fd04a14a12534fbfd418fa45
#
_entry.id   cac5ace6fd04a14a12534fbfd418fa45
#
_cell.length_a   1.000
_cell.length_b   1.000
_cell.length_c   1.000
_cell.angle_alpha   90.00
_cell.angle_beta   90.00
_cell.angle_gamma   90.00
#
_symmetry.space_group_name_H-M   'P 1'
#
loop_
_entity.id
_entity.type
_entity.pdbx_description
1 polymer ?
#
loop_
_entity_poly.entity_id
_entity_poly.type
_entity_poly.pdbx_seq_one_letter_code
_entity_poly.pdbx_strand_id
1 'polypeptide(L)'
;MKKIFTIISLFSFVFSFAQHEVGKRILELEKQKTIFKPFSVLSVVQKVADINLNKVVSNATIATIKADVVNDIVSTKYQNIELAIPYNGKIITVDLYQVNLLAEGFHVDTNKQKNISYQKGVYYRGIVKGDYTSIVSFNFFDGELNGIISNNELSNLVIGKLDEVNNKTDYIIYADANLKVLNDSQCSLKVDESAAVDLPIASNKNTTSNRCVSVYFEIDYDLFTNNNNSTTNTSNWMTSVFNNVQTLYNNDGISVALKSIYIWTTLDPYEGVGTSSTEYLYKFNEVRPVFDGDVGQLVGIDSGGLGGLAVTTNGLCSQDNFSYSDVNISYSTVPTYSWTVEVITHELGHLLGSPHTHKCAWNGNNTAIDNCAGVAIGTSAEGYSCMTTPPTLPSATEKGTIMSYCHLLSGIGISFNNGFGSQPAARILSTVNGSACLSTDCINTCINNITSISIDNVTTTSATINWVDTGTSFNSWQVAVYPLGDTATNWITVYTVSSYSVINLTANSYYVVEVRPNCSAGLVSGSKTIMFVTASDFCNGLVFADTGGISNNYGDMETVVRTIVPNVPNNNIVLTFSDFNFELDYDYLSVYDGNTTAATLLGKFTGTTIPGPFTSSAVDGSLTVKYTSDQLLNFSGFEAYISCTPNLSVNNYNGYIDFSYYPNPTNGNVIITSKTPIVEVLVYNLTGQLLYDNKLKDLNTNVDISSYAVGTYFFKLKLDGDKEANFKVIRK
;
A
#
# COMPACT_ATOMS: atom_id res chain seq x y z
N MET A 1 61.94 -5.82 0.63
CA MET A 1 60.69 -6.52 0.92
C MET A 1 59.51 -5.52 0.73
N LYS A 2 58.88 -5.52 -0.47
CA LYS A 2 57.73 -4.66 -0.78
C LYS A 2 56.49 -5.45 -0.43
N LYS A 3 55.69 -4.97 0.52
CA LYS A 3 54.35 -5.52 0.81
C LYS A 3 53.38 -4.97 -0.22
N ILE A 4 52.83 -5.86 -1.03
CA ILE A 4 51.74 -5.57 -1.94
C ILE A 4 50.43 -5.67 -1.11
N PHE A 5 49.74 -4.54 -0.94
CA PHE A 5 48.37 -4.49 -0.42
C PHE A 5 47.44 -4.73 -1.60
N THR A 6 46.80 -5.89 -1.62
CA THR A 6 45.70 -6.22 -2.56
C THR A 6 44.43 -5.61 -1.96
N ILE A 7 43.93 -4.51 -2.54
CA ILE A 7 42.62 -3.97 -2.24
C ILE A 7 41.60 -4.85 -2.98
N ILE A 8 40.87 -5.68 -2.24
CA ILE A 8 39.67 -6.36 -2.74
C ILE A 8 38.56 -5.31 -2.74
N SER A 9 38.27 -4.77 -3.93
CA SER A 9 37.08 -3.95 -4.16
C SER A 9 35.87 -4.90 -4.18
N LEU A 10 35.11 -4.89 -3.08
CA LEU A 10 33.75 -5.45 -3.09
C LEU A 10 32.89 -4.56 -4.00
N PHE A 11 32.67 -5.02 -5.23
CA PHE A 11 31.56 -4.53 -6.03
C PHE A 11 30.27 -5.06 -5.39
N SER A 12 29.65 -4.26 -4.54
CA SER A 12 28.21 -4.43 -4.23
C SER A 12 27.46 -4.15 -5.52
N PHE A 13 27.00 -5.22 -6.19
CA PHE A 13 25.96 -5.13 -7.19
C PHE A 13 24.69 -4.63 -6.49
N VAL A 14 24.45 -3.35 -6.53
CA VAL A 14 23.12 -2.80 -6.30
C VAL A 14 22.28 -3.31 -7.47
N PHE A 15 21.55 -4.39 -7.25
CA PHE A 15 20.49 -4.78 -8.15
C PHE A 15 19.46 -3.65 -8.11
N SER A 16 19.49 -2.79 -9.11
CA SER A 16 18.37 -1.90 -9.42
C SER A 16 17.22 -2.82 -9.85
N PHE A 17 16.43 -3.27 -8.88
CA PHE A 17 15.17 -3.93 -9.17
C PHE A 17 14.30 -2.92 -9.91
N ALA A 18 13.88 -3.25 -11.13
CA ALA A 18 12.73 -2.62 -11.75
C ALA A 18 11.58 -2.65 -10.74
N GLN A 19 10.73 -1.63 -10.76
CA GLN A 19 9.66 -1.46 -9.77
C GLN A 19 8.69 -2.64 -9.87
N HIS A 20 8.83 -3.65 -9.02
CA HIS A 20 7.91 -4.77 -8.91
C HIS A 20 6.92 -4.52 -7.77
N GLU A 21 5.99 -3.58 -7.96
CA GLU A 21 5.02 -3.19 -6.93
C GLU A 21 4.13 -4.35 -6.49
N VAL A 22 3.83 -5.31 -7.38
CA VAL A 22 3.08 -6.53 -7.03
C VAL A 22 3.89 -7.40 -6.05
N GLY A 23 5.17 -7.60 -6.32
CA GLY A 23 6.08 -8.35 -5.43
C GLY A 23 6.28 -7.65 -4.08
N LYS A 24 6.45 -6.32 -4.10
CA LYS A 24 6.54 -5.51 -2.86
C LYS A 24 5.28 -5.67 -2.01
N ARG A 25 4.10 -5.65 -2.63
CA ARG A 25 2.84 -5.80 -1.90
C ARG A 25 2.73 -7.18 -1.23
N ILE A 26 3.13 -8.26 -1.88
CA ILE A 26 3.17 -9.58 -1.27
C ILE A 26 4.16 -9.62 -0.10
N LEU A 27 5.35 -9.05 -0.28
CA LEU A 27 6.36 -8.97 0.78
C LEU A 27 5.84 -8.21 2.01
N GLU A 28 5.09 -7.10 1.82
CA GLU A 28 4.42 -6.40 2.92
C GLU A 28 3.41 -7.28 3.64
N LEU A 29 2.56 -8.03 2.90
CA LEU A 29 1.57 -8.93 3.47
C LEU A 29 2.23 -10.07 4.26
N GLU A 30 3.34 -10.62 3.76
CA GLU A 30 4.12 -11.64 4.47
C GLU A 30 4.73 -11.10 5.78
N LYS A 31 5.30 -9.88 5.75
CA LYS A 31 5.81 -9.19 6.94
C LYS A 31 4.72 -8.96 7.99
N GLN A 32 3.51 -8.63 7.55
CA GLN A 32 2.33 -8.53 8.41
C GLN A 32 1.83 -9.89 8.89
N LYS A 33 2.53 -11.01 8.55
CA LYS A 33 2.12 -12.39 8.87
C LYS A 33 0.72 -12.72 8.35
N THR A 34 0.34 -12.13 7.21
CA THR A 34 -0.95 -12.37 6.58
C THR A 34 -1.07 -13.84 6.16
N ILE A 35 -2.18 -14.47 6.50
CA ILE A 35 -2.45 -15.86 6.14
C ILE A 35 -3.01 -15.90 4.72
N PHE A 36 -2.34 -16.60 3.83
CA PHE A 36 -2.84 -16.95 2.50
C PHE A 36 -3.60 -18.26 2.60
N LYS A 37 -4.92 -18.24 2.38
CA LYS A 37 -5.75 -19.44 2.46
C LYS A 37 -5.46 -20.37 1.28
N PRO A 38 -5.04 -21.64 1.52
CA PRO A 38 -4.64 -22.53 0.43
C PRO A 38 -5.84 -23.13 -0.30
N PHE A 39 -5.75 -23.17 -1.65
CA PHE A 39 -6.72 -23.77 -2.54
C PHE A 39 -6.05 -24.59 -3.64
N SER A 40 -6.73 -25.64 -4.08
CA SER A 40 -6.38 -26.44 -5.26
C SER A 40 -7.61 -26.48 -6.15
N VAL A 41 -7.65 -25.63 -7.16
CA VAL A 41 -8.80 -25.40 -8.06
C VAL A 41 -8.80 -26.28 -9.30
N LEU A 42 -7.65 -26.90 -9.63
CA LEU A 42 -7.45 -27.73 -10.80
C LEU A 42 -6.90 -29.12 -10.40
N SER A 43 -7.36 -30.15 -11.11
CA SER A 43 -6.87 -31.53 -10.98
C SER A 43 -6.40 -32.04 -12.33
N VAL A 44 -5.16 -32.56 -12.41
CA VAL A 44 -4.61 -33.11 -13.66
C VAL A 44 -5.43 -34.30 -14.14
N VAL A 45 -5.70 -34.33 -15.43
CA VAL A 45 -6.38 -35.44 -16.09
C VAL A 45 -5.39 -36.06 -17.08
N GLN A 46 -5.24 -37.40 -17.03
CA GLN A 46 -4.55 -38.12 -18.07
C GLN A 46 -5.51 -38.28 -19.29
N LYS A 47 -5.56 -37.24 -20.13
CA LYS A 47 -6.22 -37.34 -21.43
C LYS A 47 -5.24 -37.92 -22.43
N VAL A 48 -5.68 -38.86 -23.25
CA VAL A 48 -4.93 -39.28 -24.45
C VAL A 48 -4.70 -38.03 -25.31
N ALA A 49 -3.47 -37.78 -25.68
CA ALA A 49 -3.07 -36.59 -26.44
C ALA A 49 -4.00 -36.42 -27.65
N ASP A 50 -4.81 -35.39 -27.67
CA ASP A 50 -5.61 -35.03 -28.84
C ASP A 50 -4.61 -34.59 -29.93
N ILE A 51 -4.71 -35.26 -31.09
CA ILE A 51 -3.82 -35.00 -32.25
C ILE A 51 -3.96 -33.53 -32.70
N ASN A 52 -5.13 -32.92 -32.51
CA ASN A 52 -5.38 -31.52 -32.88
C ASN A 52 -4.72 -30.55 -31.89
N LEU A 53 -4.77 -30.83 -30.61
CA LEU A 53 -4.13 -30.00 -29.58
C LEU A 53 -2.60 -29.95 -29.78
N ASN A 54 -1.99 -31.10 -30.11
CA ASN A 54 -0.56 -31.21 -30.38
C ASN A 54 -0.11 -30.47 -31.65
N LYS A 55 -1.03 -30.08 -32.55
CA LYS A 55 -0.69 -29.22 -33.71
C LYS A 55 -0.56 -27.76 -33.29
N VAL A 56 -1.23 -27.36 -32.24
CA VAL A 56 -1.31 -25.95 -31.77
C VAL A 56 -0.28 -25.68 -30.69
N VAL A 57 -0.09 -26.58 -29.74
CA VAL A 57 0.80 -26.37 -28.60
C VAL A 57 1.72 -27.60 -28.43
N SER A 58 3.02 -27.37 -28.21
CA SER A 58 4.01 -28.44 -28.11
C SER A 58 4.09 -29.12 -26.74
N ASN A 59 3.70 -28.42 -25.67
CA ASN A 59 3.74 -28.91 -24.32
C ASN A 59 2.68 -28.21 -23.49
N ALA A 60 1.76 -28.99 -22.91
CA ALA A 60 0.66 -28.48 -22.10
C ALA A 60 0.25 -29.48 -21.03
N THR A 61 -0.34 -28.99 -19.96
CA THR A 61 -1.00 -29.80 -18.93
C THR A 61 -2.51 -29.64 -19.07
N ILE A 62 -3.24 -30.75 -19.19
CA ILE A 62 -4.70 -30.76 -19.20
C ILE A 62 -5.19 -31.03 -17.77
N ALA A 63 -6.17 -30.26 -17.32
CA ALA A 63 -6.71 -30.35 -15.97
C ALA A 63 -8.23 -30.17 -15.99
N THR A 64 -8.87 -30.65 -14.95
CA THR A 64 -10.32 -30.43 -14.73
C THR A 64 -10.50 -29.47 -13.55
N ILE A 65 -11.42 -28.52 -13.72
CA ILE A 65 -11.75 -27.54 -12.68
C ILE A 65 -12.57 -28.17 -11.55
N LYS A 66 -12.34 -27.71 -10.33
CA LYS A 66 -13.18 -27.97 -9.15
C LYS A 66 -14.11 -26.78 -8.95
N ALA A 67 -15.25 -26.79 -9.62
CA ALA A 67 -16.17 -25.67 -9.66
C ALA A 67 -16.71 -25.27 -8.26
N ASP A 68 -16.87 -26.22 -7.35
CA ASP A 68 -17.26 -26.00 -5.95
C ASP A 68 -16.23 -25.15 -5.19
N VAL A 69 -14.94 -25.43 -5.39
CA VAL A 69 -13.85 -24.65 -4.78
C VAL A 69 -13.79 -23.23 -5.38
N VAL A 70 -13.98 -23.10 -6.69
CA VAL A 70 -14.06 -21.80 -7.37
C VAL A 70 -15.23 -20.98 -6.84
N ASN A 71 -16.40 -21.60 -6.69
CA ASN A 71 -17.59 -20.93 -6.16
C ASN A 71 -17.44 -20.52 -4.68
N ASP A 72 -16.68 -21.27 -3.88
CA ASP A 72 -16.31 -20.83 -2.53
C ASP A 72 -15.46 -19.54 -2.57
N ILE A 73 -14.46 -19.47 -3.45
CA ILE A 73 -13.64 -18.27 -3.63
C ILE A 73 -14.51 -17.08 -4.08
N VAL A 74 -15.41 -17.28 -5.05
CA VAL A 74 -16.27 -16.22 -5.59
C VAL A 74 -17.27 -15.71 -4.56
N SER A 75 -17.87 -16.60 -3.77
CA SER A 75 -18.88 -16.24 -2.78
C SER A 75 -18.29 -15.61 -1.52
N THR A 76 -17.15 -16.14 -1.04
CA THR A 76 -16.50 -15.67 0.21
C THR A 76 -15.61 -14.47 -0.02
N LYS A 77 -15.03 -14.30 -1.22
CA LYS A 77 -14.14 -13.18 -1.59
C LYS A 77 -12.98 -13.03 -0.63
N TYR A 78 -12.25 -14.11 -0.42
CA TYR A 78 -11.06 -14.11 0.45
C TYR A 78 -10.08 -13.02 0.04
N GLN A 79 -9.53 -12.28 1.02
CA GLN A 79 -8.60 -11.19 0.74
C GLN A 79 -7.26 -11.70 0.21
N ASN A 80 -6.77 -12.83 0.75
CA ASN A 80 -5.49 -13.42 0.37
C ASN A 80 -5.67 -14.93 0.21
N ILE A 81 -5.20 -15.47 -0.91
CA ILE A 81 -5.27 -16.89 -1.22
C ILE A 81 -3.95 -17.42 -1.75
N GLU A 82 -3.66 -18.68 -1.46
CA GLU A 82 -2.58 -19.45 -2.07
C GLU A 82 -3.20 -20.44 -3.05
N LEU A 83 -2.75 -20.45 -4.31
CA LEU A 83 -3.23 -21.42 -5.30
C LEU A 83 -2.14 -22.42 -5.67
N ALA A 84 -2.52 -23.68 -5.76
CA ALA A 84 -1.71 -24.76 -6.28
C ALA A 84 -2.10 -25.05 -7.75
N ILE A 85 -1.22 -24.72 -8.70
CA ILE A 85 -1.42 -24.89 -10.14
C ILE A 85 -0.55 -26.02 -10.65
N PRO A 86 -1.14 -27.09 -11.19
CA PRO A 86 -0.37 -28.20 -11.74
C PRO A 86 0.19 -27.87 -13.13
N TYR A 87 1.48 -28.06 -13.34
CA TYR A 87 2.12 -27.87 -14.65
C TYR A 87 3.31 -28.80 -14.82
N ASN A 88 3.37 -29.56 -15.93
CA ASN A 88 4.47 -30.47 -16.29
C ASN A 88 4.90 -31.41 -15.13
N GLY A 89 3.93 -32.00 -14.43
CA GLY A 89 4.16 -32.93 -13.33
C GLY A 89 4.64 -32.29 -12.03
N LYS A 90 4.69 -30.96 -11.96
CA LYS A 90 5.01 -30.17 -10.76
C LYS A 90 3.79 -29.36 -10.31
N ILE A 91 3.85 -28.87 -9.09
CA ILE A 91 2.89 -27.88 -8.59
C ILE A 91 3.61 -26.54 -8.50
N ILE A 92 3.05 -25.53 -9.14
CA ILE A 92 3.42 -24.12 -8.98
C ILE A 92 2.50 -23.54 -7.91
N THR A 93 3.06 -23.04 -6.82
CA THR A 93 2.29 -22.35 -5.78
C THR A 93 2.40 -20.85 -6.00
N VAL A 94 1.27 -20.16 -5.92
CA VAL A 94 1.21 -18.70 -6.10
C VAL A 94 0.50 -18.06 -4.90
N ASP A 95 1.05 -16.97 -4.39
CA ASP A 95 0.47 -16.16 -3.33
C ASP A 95 -0.21 -14.94 -3.95
N LEU A 96 -1.50 -14.75 -3.65
CA LEU A 96 -2.37 -13.80 -4.32
C LEU A 96 -3.14 -12.94 -3.33
N TYR A 97 -3.29 -11.66 -3.63
CA TYR A 97 -4.20 -10.75 -2.92
C TYR A 97 -5.30 -10.24 -3.85
N GLN A 98 -6.49 -10.02 -3.27
CA GLN A 98 -7.65 -9.53 -3.99
C GLN A 98 -7.44 -8.08 -4.45
N VAL A 99 -7.95 -7.76 -5.65
CA VAL A 99 -7.86 -6.42 -6.23
C VAL A 99 -9.20 -5.94 -6.74
N ASN A 100 -9.37 -4.62 -6.82
CA ASN A 100 -10.46 -3.98 -7.55
C ASN A 100 -9.90 -3.33 -8.81
N LEU A 101 -10.52 -3.61 -9.94
CA LEU A 101 -10.11 -3.07 -11.25
C LEU A 101 -11.09 -2.03 -11.80
N LEU A 102 -12.25 -1.86 -11.15
CA LEU A 102 -13.35 -1.06 -11.69
C LEU A 102 -13.31 0.37 -11.14
N ALA A 103 -13.37 1.35 -12.03
CA ALA A 103 -13.47 2.75 -11.68
C ALA A 103 -14.84 3.09 -11.04
N GLU A 104 -14.90 4.23 -10.37
CA GLU A 104 -16.17 4.77 -9.87
C GLU A 104 -17.17 4.95 -11.01
N GLY A 105 -18.42 4.52 -10.79
CA GLY A 105 -19.46 4.56 -11.80
C GLY A 105 -19.27 3.58 -12.95
N PHE A 106 -18.43 2.54 -12.77
CA PHE A 106 -18.28 1.48 -13.77
C PHE A 106 -19.62 0.92 -14.23
N HIS A 107 -19.82 0.83 -15.54
CA HIS A 107 -21.02 0.32 -16.16
C HIS A 107 -20.72 -0.46 -17.44
N VAL A 108 -21.66 -1.29 -17.84
CA VAL A 108 -21.67 -2.01 -19.11
C VAL A 108 -22.86 -1.53 -19.93
N ASP A 109 -22.56 -1.03 -21.13
CA ASP A 109 -23.55 -0.57 -22.09
C ASP A 109 -23.62 -1.52 -23.30
N THR A 110 -24.74 -1.49 -23.99
CA THR A 110 -24.92 -2.14 -25.29
C THR A 110 -25.56 -1.17 -26.28
N ASN A 111 -25.55 -1.51 -27.56
CA ASN A 111 -26.28 -0.76 -28.58
C ASN A 111 -27.82 -0.77 -28.38
N LYS A 112 -28.35 -1.58 -27.44
CA LYS A 112 -29.78 -1.67 -27.11
C LYS A 112 -30.13 -1.07 -25.78
N GLN A 113 -29.24 -1.10 -24.79
CA GLN A 113 -29.52 -0.70 -23.42
C GLN A 113 -28.27 -0.18 -22.73
N LYS A 114 -28.43 0.90 -21.96
CA LYS A 114 -27.39 1.44 -21.08
C LYS A 114 -27.44 0.78 -19.72
N ASN A 115 -26.27 0.69 -19.08
CA ASN A 115 -26.05 0.20 -17.71
C ASN A 115 -26.79 -1.13 -17.44
N ILE A 116 -26.48 -2.15 -18.27
CA ILE A 116 -27.04 -3.49 -18.07
C ILE A 116 -26.51 -4.10 -16.77
N SER A 117 -27.32 -4.96 -16.14
CA SER A 117 -26.88 -5.67 -14.94
C SER A 117 -25.71 -6.61 -15.25
N TYR A 118 -24.61 -6.43 -14.54
CA TYR A 118 -23.42 -7.24 -14.64
C TYR A 118 -23.00 -7.77 -13.27
N GLN A 119 -22.86 -9.08 -13.13
CA GLN A 119 -22.32 -9.72 -11.93
C GLN A 119 -20.79 -9.77 -12.03
N LYS A 120 -20.13 -8.99 -11.18
CA LYS A 120 -18.67 -8.85 -11.16
C LYS A 120 -18.00 -10.17 -10.73
N GLY A 121 -16.89 -10.52 -11.38
CA GLY A 121 -15.97 -11.55 -10.91
C GLY A 121 -15.21 -11.16 -9.66
N VAL A 122 -14.33 -12.05 -9.21
CA VAL A 122 -13.35 -11.80 -8.14
C VAL A 122 -11.96 -11.90 -8.74
N TYR A 123 -11.16 -10.86 -8.52
CA TYR A 123 -9.91 -10.65 -9.23
C TYR A 123 -8.75 -10.65 -8.23
N TYR A 124 -7.67 -11.33 -8.59
CA TYR A 124 -6.48 -11.44 -7.77
C TYR A 124 -5.23 -11.15 -8.59
N ARG A 125 -4.21 -10.64 -7.91
CA ARG A 125 -2.85 -10.58 -8.42
C ARG A 125 -1.86 -10.97 -7.33
N GLY A 126 -0.63 -11.32 -7.73
CA GLY A 126 0.41 -11.72 -6.80
C GLY A 126 1.63 -12.26 -7.52
N ILE A 127 2.30 -13.21 -6.89
CA ILE A 127 3.58 -13.77 -7.33
C ILE A 127 3.57 -15.30 -7.29
N VAL A 128 4.52 -15.91 -7.99
CA VAL A 128 4.95 -17.28 -7.69
C VAL A 128 5.61 -17.25 -6.30
N LYS A 129 5.17 -18.10 -5.41
CA LYS A 129 5.61 -18.10 -4.01
C LYS A 129 7.13 -18.11 -3.89
N GLY A 130 7.66 -17.07 -3.23
CA GLY A 130 9.09 -16.85 -3.05
C GLY A 130 9.82 -16.23 -4.25
N ASP A 131 9.13 -15.90 -5.36
CA ASP A 131 9.71 -15.21 -6.52
C ASP A 131 9.06 -13.83 -6.65
N TYR A 132 9.60 -12.82 -5.99
CA TYR A 132 9.08 -11.44 -5.94
C TYR A 132 9.25 -10.67 -7.26
N THR A 133 9.93 -11.25 -8.25
CA THR A 133 10.06 -10.70 -9.60
C THR A 133 9.02 -11.25 -10.56
N SER A 134 8.29 -12.30 -10.16
CA SER A 134 7.21 -12.87 -10.96
C SER A 134 5.95 -12.03 -10.89
N ILE A 135 5.08 -12.20 -11.89
CA ILE A 135 3.75 -11.61 -11.96
C ILE A 135 2.71 -12.69 -12.13
N VAL A 136 1.65 -12.62 -11.34
CA VAL A 136 0.52 -13.54 -11.41
C VAL A 136 -0.79 -12.77 -11.38
N SER A 137 -1.73 -13.17 -12.22
CA SER A 137 -3.08 -12.64 -12.26
C SER A 137 -4.08 -13.79 -12.43
N PHE A 138 -5.12 -13.80 -11.60
CA PHE A 138 -6.22 -14.78 -11.67
C PHE A 138 -7.58 -14.12 -11.58
N ASN A 139 -8.53 -14.66 -12.32
CA ASN A 139 -9.90 -14.20 -12.42
C ASN A 139 -10.84 -15.35 -12.10
N PHE A 140 -11.82 -15.13 -11.23
CA PHE A 140 -12.78 -16.12 -10.79
C PHE A 140 -14.20 -15.64 -11.07
N PHE A 141 -15.00 -16.50 -11.68
CA PHE A 141 -16.40 -16.28 -11.97
C PHE A 141 -17.20 -17.48 -11.45
N ASP A 142 -18.51 -17.53 -11.73
CA ASP A 142 -19.36 -18.66 -11.35
C ASP A 142 -18.88 -19.98 -12.00
N GLY A 143 -18.19 -20.80 -11.22
CA GLY A 143 -17.64 -22.08 -11.64
C GLY A 143 -16.48 -22.02 -12.65
N GLU A 144 -15.96 -20.85 -12.99
CA GLU A 144 -14.91 -20.68 -14.00
C GLU A 144 -13.74 -19.82 -13.48
N LEU A 145 -12.56 -20.06 -14.02
CA LEU A 145 -11.38 -19.24 -13.77
C LEU A 145 -10.54 -19.08 -15.03
N ASN A 146 -9.70 -18.09 -15.05
CA ASN A 146 -8.56 -17.99 -15.95
C ASN A 146 -7.43 -17.21 -15.28
N GLY A 147 -6.23 -17.29 -15.84
CA GLY A 147 -5.08 -16.57 -15.27
C GLY A 147 -3.82 -16.67 -16.11
N ILE A 148 -2.85 -15.83 -15.74
CA ILE A 148 -1.51 -15.83 -16.29
C ILE A 148 -0.51 -15.83 -15.14
N ILE A 149 0.56 -16.62 -15.31
CA ILE A 149 1.75 -16.63 -14.44
C ILE A 149 2.94 -16.31 -15.32
N SER A 150 3.73 -15.29 -14.99
CA SER A 150 4.92 -14.92 -15.75
C SER A 150 6.13 -14.81 -14.83
N ASN A 151 7.18 -15.50 -15.20
CA ASN A 151 8.52 -15.35 -14.63
C ASN A 151 9.59 -15.83 -15.62
N ASN A 152 10.87 -15.68 -15.25
CA ASN A 152 12.00 -16.01 -16.13
C ASN A 152 12.11 -17.51 -16.47
N GLU A 153 11.54 -18.43 -15.66
CA GLU A 153 11.60 -19.87 -15.90
C GLU A 153 10.43 -20.38 -16.73
N LEU A 154 9.21 -19.82 -16.52
CA LEU A 154 7.97 -20.31 -17.09
C LEU A 154 7.57 -19.55 -18.36
N SER A 155 8.22 -18.42 -18.66
CA SER A 155 7.70 -17.46 -19.65
C SER A 155 6.29 -16.96 -19.21
N ASN A 156 5.38 -16.75 -20.13
CA ASN A 156 3.98 -16.43 -19.81
C ASN A 156 3.17 -17.73 -19.85
N LEU A 157 2.89 -18.28 -18.68
CA LEU A 157 2.07 -19.48 -18.52
C LEU A 157 0.60 -19.08 -18.51
N VAL A 158 -0.15 -19.57 -19.47
CA VAL A 158 -1.59 -19.33 -19.64
C VAL A 158 -2.38 -20.46 -18.98
N ILE A 159 -3.37 -20.09 -18.18
CA ILE A 159 -4.34 -21.00 -17.58
C ILE A 159 -5.73 -20.60 -18.11
N GLY A 160 -6.38 -21.46 -18.85
CA GLY A 160 -7.69 -21.17 -19.43
C GLY A 160 -8.50 -22.41 -19.75
N LYS A 161 -9.81 -22.20 -19.92
CA LYS A 161 -10.74 -23.22 -20.33
C LYS A 161 -10.53 -23.54 -21.81
N LEU A 162 -10.53 -24.83 -22.17
CA LEU A 162 -10.50 -25.24 -23.58
C LEU A 162 -11.78 -24.83 -24.28
N ASP A 163 -11.63 -24.22 -25.46
CA ASP A 163 -12.73 -23.75 -26.30
C ASP A 163 -13.25 -24.88 -27.18
N GLU A 164 -13.74 -25.94 -26.52
CA GLU A 164 -14.38 -27.09 -27.16
C GLU A 164 -15.90 -27.00 -27.01
N VAL A 165 -16.62 -27.43 -28.01
CA VAL A 165 -18.11 -27.45 -27.99
C VAL A 165 -18.61 -28.26 -26.77
N ASN A 166 -19.42 -27.63 -25.93
CA ASN A 166 -19.96 -28.19 -24.68
C ASN A 166 -18.95 -28.44 -23.57
N ASN A 167 -17.70 -27.97 -23.67
CA ASN A 167 -16.75 -28.08 -22.57
C ASN A 167 -17.17 -27.19 -21.40
N LYS A 168 -17.26 -27.79 -20.20
CA LYS A 168 -17.54 -27.07 -18.94
C LYS A 168 -16.42 -27.19 -17.92
N THR A 169 -15.54 -28.18 -18.07
CA THR A 169 -14.63 -28.59 -17.00
C THR A 169 -13.17 -28.67 -17.39
N ASP A 170 -12.87 -28.83 -18.69
CA ASP A 170 -11.52 -29.09 -19.15
C ASP A 170 -10.75 -27.80 -19.39
N TYR A 171 -9.58 -27.73 -18.79
CA TYR A 171 -8.67 -26.59 -18.79
C TYR A 171 -7.32 -26.98 -19.39
N ILE A 172 -6.63 -26.03 -19.96
CA ILE A 172 -5.26 -26.15 -20.43
C ILE A 172 -4.35 -25.20 -19.67
N ILE A 173 -3.16 -25.69 -19.33
CA ILE A 173 -2.07 -24.90 -18.75
C ILE A 173 -0.87 -25.07 -19.69
N TYR A 174 -0.39 -23.98 -20.28
CA TYR A 174 0.72 -24.00 -21.23
C TYR A 174 1.51 -22.70 -21.21
N ALA A 175 2.80 -22.75 -21.53
CA ALA A 175 3.59 -21.56 -21.77
C ALA A 175 3.36 -21.04 -23.21
N ASP A 176 3.19 -19.74 -23.41
CA ASP A 176 3.01 -19.13 -24.75
C ASP A 176 4.15 -19.46 -25.70
N ALA A 177 5.38 -19.56 -25.21
CA ALA A 177 6.54 -20.03 -25.99
C ALA A 177 6.38 -21.44 -26.58
N ASN A 178 5.40 -22.23 -26.11
CA ASN A 178 5.07 -23.56 -26.63
C ASN A 178 4.01 -23.52 -27.76
N LEU A 179 3.41 -22.38 -28.05
CA LEU A 179 2.52 -22.22 -29.20
C LEU A 179 3.30 -22.41 -30.50
N LYS A 180 2.72 -23.19 -31.40
CA LYS A 180 3.28 -23.46 -32.73
C LYS A 180 2.79 -22.49 -33.79
N VAL A 181 1.92 -21.61 -33.43
CA VAL A 181 1.34 -20.55 -34.26
C VAL A 181 1.97 -19.25 -33.81
N LEU A 182 2.65 -18.58 -34.74
CA LEU A 182 3.18 -17.24 -34.50
C LEU A 182 2.09 -16.21 -34.79
N ASN A 183 1.99 -15.22 -33.94
CA ASN A 183 1.21 -14.03 -34.21
C ASN A 183 2.11 -13.07 -35.01
N ASP A 184 1.89 -12.98 -36.32
CA ASP A 184 2.66 -12.13 -37.21
C ASP A 184 2.17 -10.66 -37.24
N SER A 185 1.27 -10.33 -36.30
CA SER A 185 0.62 -9.01 -36.22
C SER A 185 1.62 -7.93 -35.80
N GLN A 186 1.61 -6.83 -36.55
CA GLN A 186 2.48 -5.68 -36.33
C GLN A 186 1.64 -4.49 -35.86
N CYS A 187 2.14 -3.78 -34.85
CA CYS A 187 1.63 -2.45 -34.52
C CYS A 187 2.16 -1.44 -35.56
N SER A 188 1.31 -0.62 -36.13
CA SER A 188 1.68 0.37 -37.14
C SER A 188 1.43 1.78 -36.60
N LEU A 189 2.39 2.36 -35.88
CA LEU A 189 2.30 3.76 -35.48
C LEU A 189 2.55 4.68 -36.68
N LYS A 190 1.61 5.58 -36.98
CA LYS A 190 1.85 6.75 -37.81
C LYS A 190 2.26 7.93 -36.94
N VAL A 191 3.42 7.86 -36.31
CA VAL A 191 3.97 8.99 -35.57
C VAL A 191 4.97 9.73 -36.41
N ASP A 192 4.88 11.05 -36.42
CA ASP A 192 5.89 11.92 -37.01
C ASP A 192 7.25 11.64 -36.34
N GLU A 193 8.20 11.07 -37.09
CA GLU A 193 9.54 10.70 -36.60
C GLU A 193 10.35 11.90 -36.09
N SER A 194 9.89 13.13 -36.42
CA SER A 194 10.62 14.37 -36.11
C SER A 194 10.41 14.93 -34.71
N ALA A 195 9.45 14.43 -33.94
CA ALA A 195 9.24 14.90 -32.59
C ALA A 195 10.35 14.39 -31.68
N ALA A 196 11.33 15.24 -31.38
CA ALA A 196 12.31 15.00 -30.33
C ALA A 196 11.57 14.74 -29.00
N VAL A 197 11.65 13.53 -28.51
CA VAL A 197 11.07 13.19 -27.20
C VAL A 197 12.05 13.67 -26.12
N ASP A 198 11.78 14.81 -25.52
CA ASP A 198 12.48 15.23 -24.30
C ASP A 198 12.15 14.19 -23.22
N LEU A 199 13.02 13.20 -23.07
CA LEU A 199 12.91 12.22 -22.00
C LEU A 199 13.32 12.92 -20.69
N PRO A 200 12.47 12.94 -19.66
CA PRO A 200 12.92 13.37 -18.35
C PRO A 200 14.05 12.45 -17.91
N ILE A 201 15.22 13.02 -17.64
CA ILE A 201 16.31 12.32 -16.93
C ILE A 201 15.68 11.78 -15.65
N ALA A 202 15.73 10.48 -15.45
CA ALA A 202 15.14 9.80 -14.30
C ALA A 202 15.62 10.45 -12.99
N SER A 203 14.85 11.39 -12.47
CA SER A 203 15.03 11.89 -11.11
C SER A 203 14.25 10.93 -10.19
N ASN A 204 14.98 10.08 -9.50
CA ASN A 204 14.51 9.13 -8.49
C ASN A 204 13.64 9.80 -7.43
N LYS A 205 12.34 9.98 -7.66
CA LYS A 205 11.48 10.45 -6.55
C LYS A 205 10.03 9.94 -6.51
N ASN A 206 9.44 9.47 -7.59
CA ASN A 206 8.11 8.85 -7.50
C ASN A 206 8.15 7.51 -8.22
N THR A 207 8.03 6.45 -7.46
CA THR A 207 7.97 5.08 -7.96
C THR A 207 6.55 4.67 -8.39
N THR A 208 5.55 5.46 -8.04
CA THR A 208 4.14 5.20 -8.35
C THR A 208 3.44 6.45 -8.88
N SER A 209 2.40 6.26 -9.68
CA SER A 209 1.58 7.37 -10.17
C SER A 209 0.75 7.99 -9.03
N ASN A 210 0.69 9.33 -9.02
CA ASN A 210 -0.19 10.09 -8.14
C ASN A 210 -1.53 10.44 -8.80
N ARG A 211 -1.76 9.91 -10.00
CA ARG A 211 -2.97 10.04 -10.80
C ARG A 211 -3.37 8.68 -11.34
N CYS A 212 -4.62 8.53 -11.70
CA CYS A 212 -5.21 7.31 -12.21
C CYS A 212 -5.82 7.56 -13.58
N VAL A 213 -5.65 6.61 -14.50
CA VAL A 213 -6.23 6.65 -15.85
C VAL A 213 -7.44 5.74 -15.91
N SER A 214 -8.59 6.27 -16.27
CA SER A 214 -9.80 5.50 -16.52
C SER A 214 -9.89 5.06 -17.98
N VAL A 215 -10.22 3.77 -18.19
CA VAL A 215 -10.20 3.14 -19.52
C VAL A 215 -11.62 2.76 -19.95
N TYR A 216 -11.96 3.11 -21.19
CA TYR A 216 -13.16 2.67 -21.89
C TYR A 216 -12.81 1.58 -22.91
N PHE A 217 -13.63 0.52 -22.99
CA PHE A 217 -13.54 -0.46 -24.08
C PHE A 217 -14.83 -0.51 -24.89
N GLU A 218 -14.69 -0.53 -26.20
CA GLU A 218 -15.78 -0.87 -27.12
C GLU A 218 -15.50 -2.24 -27.75
N ILE A 219 -16.49 -3.14 -27.65
CA ILE A 219 -16.40 -4.52 -28.11
C ILE A 219 -17.24 -4.67 -29.36
N ASP A 220 -16.64 -5.12 -30.46
CA ASP A 220 -17.33 -5.38 -31.71
C ASP A 220 -18.30 -6.56 -31.66
N TYR A 221 -19.05 -6.74 -32.72
CA TYR A 221 -20.06 -7.80 -32.81
C TYR A 221 -19.43 -9.20 -32.96
N ASP A 222 -18.29 -9.30 -33.64
CA ASP A 222 -17.60 -10.57 -33.84
C ASP A 222 -17.03 -11.11 -32.54
N LEU A 223 -16.43 -10.27 -31.71
CA LEU A 223 -15.97 -10.65 -30.37
C LEU A 223 -17.13 -11.01 -29.45
N PHE A 224 -18.28 -10.32 -29.54
CA PHE A 224 -19.50 -10.69 -28.83
C PHE A 224 -20.04 -12.06 -29.28
N THR A 225 -20.06 -12.35 -30.57
CA THR A 225 -20.53 -13.66 -31.09
C THR A 225 -19.60 -14.79 -30.68
N ASN A 226 -18.29 -14.54 -30.66
CA ASN A 226 -17.28 -15.49 -30.16
C ASN A 226 -17.41 -15.74 -28.66
N ASN A 227 -17.98 -14.81 -27.90
CA ASN A 227 -18.37 -14.99 -26.50
C ASN A 227 -19.79 -15.59 -26.35
N ASN A 228 -20.22 -16.46 -27.28
CA ASN A 228 -21.49 -17.16 -27.29
C ASN A 228 -22.73 -16.24 -27.32
N ASN A 229 -22.64 -15.07 -27.92
CA ASN A 229 -23.71 -14.06 -27.95
C ASN A 229 -24.22 -13.70 -26.55
N SER A 230 -23.32 -13.64 -25.56
CA SER A 230 -23.63 -13.38 -24.15
C SER A 230 -22.91 -12.14 -23.66
N THR A 231 -23.67 -11.13 -23.25
CA THR A 231 -23.10 -9.92 -22.62
C THR A 231 -22.37 -10.24 -21.32
N THR A 232 -22.82 -11.27 -20.57
CA THR A 232 -22.12 -11.73 -19.36
C THR A 232 -20.76 -12.33 -19.69
N ASN A 233 -20.70 -13.24 -20.68
CA ASN A 233 -19.43 -13.85 -21.08
C ASN A 233 -18.47 -12.82 -21.65
N THR A 234 -18.95 -11.91 -22.49
CA THR A 234 -18.15 -10.80 -23.07
C THR A 234 -17.60 -9.88 -21.98
N SER A 235 -18.43 -9.51 -21.00
CA SER A 235 -18.01 -8.71 -19.86
C SER A 235 -17.00 -9.45 -18.96
N ASN A 236 -17.20 -10.74 -18.70
CA ASN A 236 -16.28 -11.58 -17.95
C ASN A 236 -14.93 -11.70 -18.68
N TRP A 237 -14.97 -11.90 -19.98
CA TRP A 237 -13.78 -11.97 -20.81
C TRP A 237 -13.00 -10.64 -20.75
N MET A 238 -13.66 -9.50 -21.00
CA MET A 238 -12.99 -8.19 -21.00
C MET A 238 -12.45 -7.81 -19.61
N THR A 239 -13.19 -8.07 -18.55
CA THR A 239 -12.72 -7.81 -17.19
C THR A 239 -11.55 -8.73 -16.79
N SER A 240 -11.52 -9.96 -17.31
CA SER A 240 -10.37 -10.87 -17.15
C SER A 240 -9.13 -10.34 -17.84
N VAL A 241 -9.27 -9.91 -19.09
CA VAL A 241 -8.17 -9.30 -19.85
C VAL A 241 -7.68 -8.04 -19.14
N PHE A 242 -8.60 -7.18 -18.72
CA PHE A 242 -8.23 -5.93 -18.04
C PHE A 242 -7.56 -6.15 -16.69
N ASN A 243 -7.89 -7.20 -15.91
CA ASN A 243 -7.14 -7.50 -14.70
C ASN A 243 -5.67 -7.82 -14.98
N ASN A 244 -5.39 -8.54 -16.08
CA ASN A 244 -4.01 -8.78 -16.51
C ASN A 244 -3.34 -7.46 -16.93
N VAL A 245 -4.01 -6.65 -17.77
CA VAL A 245 -3.53 -5.33 -18.18
C VAL A 245 -3.22 -4.44 -16.97
N GLN A 246 -4.18 -4.30 -16.05
CA GLN A 246 -4.01 -3.52 -14.82
C GLN A 246 -2.87 -4.06 -13.95
N THR A 247 -2.67 -5.38 -13.93
CA THR A 247 -1.58 -6.00 -13.18
C THR A 247 -0.21 -5.59 -13.72
N LEU A 248 -0.06 -5.57 -15.06
CA LEU A 248 1.17 -5.12 -15.72
C LEU A 248 1.47 -3.64 -15.44
N TYR A 249 0.48 -2.77 -15.60
CA TYR A 249 0.62 -1.34 -15.26
C TYR A 249 0.95 -1.13 -13.77
N ASN A 250 0.21 -1.80 -12.88
CA ASN A 250 0.42 -1.66 -11.45
C ASN A 250 1.80 -2.16 -11.00
N ASN A 251 2.32 -3.21 -11.66
CA ASN A 251 3.66 -3.70 -11.35
C ASN A 251 4.75 -2.66 -11.63
N ASP A 252 4.54 -1.81 -12.62
CA ASP A 252 5.40 -0.66 -12.93
C ASP A 252 4.94 0.65 -12.22
N GLY A 253 4.07 0.52 -11.22
CA GLY A 253 3.61 1.64 -10.38
C GLY A 253 2.60 2.57 -11.05
N ILE A 254 1.97 2.17 -12.15
CA ILE A 254 1.02 2.98 -12.92
C ILE A 254 -0.41 2.58 -12.56
N SER A 255 -1.24 3.54 -12.15
CA SER A 255 -2.63 3.31 -11.77
C SER A 255 -3.56 3.47 -12.97
N VAL A 256 -4.24 2.39 -13.35
CA VAL A 256 -5.30 2.37 -14.37
C VAL A 256 -6.55 1.67 -13.83
N ALA A 257 -7.74 2.05 -14.28
CA ALA A 257 -9.00 1.43 -13.86
C ALA A 257 -10.00 1.34 -15.02
N LEU A 258 -10.81 0.30 -15.01
CA LEU A 258 -11.84 0.08 -16.03
C LEU A 258 -13.08 0.94 -15.72
N LYS A 259 -13.40 1.87 -16.58
CA LYS A 259 -14.51 2.82 -16.41
C LYS A 259 -15.80 2.32 -17.04
N SER A 260 -15.73 1.83 -18.27
CA SER A 260 -16.91 1.32 -18.95
C SER A 260 -16.58 0.34 -20.07
N ILE A 261 -17.53 -0.53 -20.37
CA ILE A 261 -17.51 -1.45 -21.50
C ILE A 261 -18.77 -1.19 -22.32
N TYR A 262 -18.60 -1.02 -23.63
CA TYR A 262 -19.70 -0.98 -24.57
C TYR A 262 -19.65 -2.22 -25.49
N ILE A 263 -20.77 -2.93 -25.61
CA ILE A 263 -20.84 -4.20 -26.36
C ILE A 263 -21.83 -4.06 -27.51
N TRP A 264 -21.38 -4.27 -28.73
CA TRP A 264 -22.25 -4.42 -29.87
C TRP A 264 -22.90 -5.80 -29.85
N THR A 265 -24.24 -5.86 -29.65
CA THR A 265 -25.04 -7.10 -29.59
C THR A 265 -25.78 -7.38 -30.88
N THR A 266 -25.61 -6.56 -31.89
CA THR A 266 -26.03 -6.72 -33.30
C THR A 266 -24.92 -6.19 -34.15
N LEU A 267 -24.95 -6.47 -35.45
CA LEU A 267 -23.97 -6.00 -36.42
C LEU A 267 -23.59 -4.55 -36.16
N ASP A 268 -22.31 -4.33 -36.00
CA ASP A 268 -21.71 -3.05 -35.64
C ASP A 268 -21.33 -2.21 -36.90
N PRO A 269 -20.95 -0.94 -36.72
CA PRO A 269 -20.54 -0.08 -37.84
C PRO A 269 -19.11 -0.35 -38.35
N TYR A 270 -18.39 -1.30 -37.76
CA TYR A 270 -17.01 -1.65 -38.13
C TYR A 270 -16.94 -2.77 -39.17
N GLU A 271 -18.00 -3.54 -39.32
CA GLU A 271 -18.08 -4.62 -40.31
C GLU A 271 -17.79 -4.14 -41.72
N GLY A 272 -16.82 -4.76 -42.35
CA GLY A 272 -16.44 -4.45 -43.75
C GLY A 272 -15.78 -3.07 -43.96
N VAL A 273 -15.31 -2.42 -42.91
CA VAL A 273 -14.70 -1.10 -42.98
C VAL A 273 -13.40 -1.12 -43.77
N GLY A 274 -12.61 -2.20 -43.69
CA GLY A 274 -11.37 -2.31 -44.44
C GLY A 274 -10.53 -3.52 -44.08
N THR A 275 -9.22 -3.42 -44.37
CA THR A 275 -8.24 -4.50 -44.13
C THR A 275 -7.00 -3.99 -43.38
N SER A 276 -7.10 -2.84 -42.72
CA SER A 276 -5.99 -2.26 -41.97
C SER A 276 -6.45 -1.73 -40.61
N SER A 277 -5.60 -1.84 -39.62
CA SER A 277 -5.84 -1.28 -38.26
C SER A 277 -6.14 0.24 -38.31
N THR A 278 -5.59 0.96 -39.32
CA THR A 278 -5.83 2.39 -39.51
C THR A 278 -7.31 2.68 -39.85
N GLU A 279 -7.95 1.86 -40.68
CA GLU A 279 -9.36 2.06 -41.08
C GLU A 279 -10.28 1.81 -39.88
N TYR A 280 -10.05 0.77 -39.09
CA TYR A 280 -10.80 0.49 -37.86
C TYR A 280 -10.59 1.60 -36.81
N LEU A 281 -9.37 2.04 -36.59
CA LEU A 281 -9.04 3.11 -35.66
C LEU A 281 -9.82 4.40 -35.93
N TYR A 282 -9.78 4.88 -37.18
CA TYR A 282 -10.49 6.12 -37.54
C TYR A 282 -12.00 5.93 -37.63
N LYS A 283 -12.47 4.74 -37.96
CA LYS A 283 -13.90 4.42 -37.89
C LYS A 283 -14.40 4.42 -36.48
N PHE A 284 -13.60 3.92 -35.51
CA PHE A 284 -13.92 4.00 -34.08
C PHE A 284 -14.10 5.45 -33.64
N ASN A 285 -13.20 6.33 -33.97
CA ASN A 285 -13.31 7.76 -33.64
C ASN A 285 -14.53 8.43 -34.34
N GLU A 286 -14.84 8.05 -35.56
CA GLU A 286 -16.05 8.56 -36.26
C GLU A 286 -17.33 8.14 -35.52
N VAL A 287 -17.42 6.88 -35.11
CA VAL A 287 -18.59 6.30 -34.45
C VAL A 287 -18.68 6.74 -32.98
N ARG A 288 -17.52 6.84 -32.31
CA ARG A 288 -17.41 7.11 -30.87
C ARG A 288 -16.42 8.26 -30.57
N PRO A 289 -16.69 9.48 -31.01
CA PRO A 289 -15.78 10.61 -30.76
C PRO A 289 -15.71 11.02 -29.29
N VAL A 290 -16.66 10.55 -28.46
CA VAL A 290 -16.72 10.79 -27.01
C VAL A 290 -17.16 9.52 -26.33
N PHE A 291 -16.45 9.11 -25.30
CA PHE A 291 -16.73 7.92 -24.46
C PHE A 291 -16.46 8.22 -22.99
N ASP A 292 -16.98 7.38 -22.10
CA ASP A 292 -16.77 7.50 -20.65
C ASP A 292 -15.47 6.81 -20.22
N GLY A 293 -14.37 7.53 -20.30
CA GLY A 293 -13.01 7.15 -19.96
C GLY A 293 -12.01 8.23 -20.36
N ASP A 294 -10.83 8.25 -19.73
CA ASP A 294 -9.73 9.16 -20.11
C ASP A 294 -9.06 8.71 -21.43
N VAL A 295 -9.03 7.39 -21.66
CA VAL A 295 -8.60 6.76 -22.92
C VAL A 295 -9.59 5.68 -23.32
N GLY A 296 -9.73 5.45 -24.63
CA GLY A 296 -10.64 4.45 -25.20
C GLY A 296 -9.95 3.48 -26.15
N GLN A 297 -10.45 2.23 -26.19
CA GLN A 297 -9.96 1.23 -27.12
C GLN A 297 -11.10 0.44 -27.74
N LEU A 298 -11.12 0.38 -29.08
CA LEU A 298 -11.90 -0.59 -29.81
C LEU A 298 -11.18 -1.94 -29.78
N VAL A 299 -11.88 -2.99 -29.38
CA VAL A 299 -11.37 -4.35 -29.34
C VAL A 299 -12.26 -5.24 -30.20
N GLY A 300 -11.68 -5.85 -31.21
CA GLY A 300 -12.41 -6.64 -32.18
C GLY A 300 -11.68 -7.90 -32.62
N ILE A 301 -12.39 -8.74 -33.39
CA ILE A 301 -11.85 -9.89 -34.09
C ILE A 301 -12.02 -9.65 -35.59
N ASP A 302 -10.94 -9.26 -36.22
CA ASP A 302 -10.95 -8.92 -37.66
C ASP A 302 -10.14 -9.91 -38.49
N SER A 303 -10.54 -10.08 -39.73
CA SER A 303 -9.87 -11.02 -40.63
C SER A 303 -8.52 -10.48 -41.08
N GLY A 304 -7.44 -11.23 -40.86
CA GLY A 304 -6.13 -10.93 -41.39
C GLY A 304 -5.02 -10.68 -40.36
N GLY A 305 -5.33 -10.68 -39.09
CA GLY A 305 -4.33 -10.50 -38.02
C GLY A 305 -3.71 -9.12 -38.04
N LEU A 306 -4.56 -8.08 -37.86
CA LEU A 306 -4.18 -6.68 -38.08
C LEU A 306 -3.29 -6.10 -36.97
N GLY A 307 -3.25 -6.73 -35.80
CA GLY A 307 -2.50 -6.23 -34.64
C GLY A 307 -3.17 -5.06 -33.94
N GLY A 308 -2.38 -4.12 -33.45
CA GLY A 308 -2.88 -2.94 -32.76
C GLY A 308 -2.45 -1.63 -33.42
N LEU A 309 -3.14 -0.54 -33.05
CA LEU A 309 -2.78 0.81 -33.47
C LEU A 309 -3.31 1.86 -32.47
N ALA A 310 -2.42 2.65 -31.91
CA ALA A 310 -2.78 3.88 -31.17
C ALA A 310 -2.69 5.09 -32.09
N VAL A 311 -3.61 6.05 -31.97
CA VAL A 311 -3.62 7.25 -32.79
C VAL A 311 -2.40 8.14 -32.55
N THR A 312 -1.83 8.10 -31.32
CA THR A 312 -0.70 8.93 -30.91
C THR A 312 0.09 8.29 -29.76
N THR A 313 1.32 8.78 -29.54
CA THR A 313 2.07 8.56 -28.31
C THR A 313 1.86 9.71 -27.34
N ASN A 314 0.91 9.64 -26.48
CA ASN A 314 0.42 10.63 -25.52
C ASN A 314 -0.95 11.21 -25.91
N GLY A 315 -1.98 10.39 -25.68
CA GLY A 315 -3.38 10.77 -25.88
C GLY A 315 -4.05 11.38 -24.63
N LEU A 316 -3.37 11.42 -23.50
CA LEU A 316 -3.96 11.93 -22.27
C LEU A 316 -4.30 13.43 -22.36
N CYS A 317 -5.47 13.82 -21.85
CA CYS A 317 -5.99 15.17 -21.90
C CYS A 317 -6.18 15.75 -23.32
N SER A 318 -6.33 14.90 -24.33
CA SER A 318 -6.52 15.30 -25.73
C SER A 318 -7.75 14.62 -26.34
N GLN A 319 -8.10 14.99 -27.59
CA GLN A 319 -9.10 14.28 -28.38
C GLN A 319 -8.53 13.03 -29.07
N ASP A 320 -7.20 12.94 -29.17
CA ASP A 320 -6.47 11.82 -29.75
C ASP A 320 -6.18 10.77 -28.64
N ASN A 321 -7.21 10.33 -27.92
CA ASN A 321 -7.12 9.45 -26.77
C ASN A 321 -7.65 8.04 -27.03
N PHE A 322 -7.55 7.56 -28.26
CA PHE A 322 -8.14 6.30 -28.69
C PHE A 322 -7.15 5.38 -29.40
N SER A 323 -7.43 4.08 -29.33
CA SER A 323 -6.68 3.01 -29.98
C SER A 323 -7.60 1.88 -30.45
N TYR A 324 -7.04 0.97 -31.24
CA TYR A 324 -7.66 -0.24 -31.73
C TYR A 324 -6.76 -1.45 -31.44
N SER A 325 -7.38 -2.60 -31.16
CA SER A 325 -6.67 -3.88 -31.03
C SER A 325 -7.46 -5.01 -31.66
N ASP A 326 -6.84 -5.68 -32.64
CA ASP A 326 -7.31 -6.95 -33.16
C ASP A 326 -6.85 -8.09 -32.24
N VAL A 327 -7.80 -8.85 -31.74
CA VAL A 327 -7.57 -9.89 -30.73
C VAL A 327 -8.12 -11.23 -31.18
N ASN A 328 -7.68 -12.28 -30.50
CA ASN A 328 -8.22 -13.62 -30.66
C ASN A 328 -8.59 -14.20 -29.28
N ILE A 329 -9.76 -14.83 -29.16
CA ILE A 329 -10.16 -15.56 -27.94
C ILE A 329 -9.40 -16.88 -27.85
N SER A 330 -9.34 -17.61 -28.97
CA SER A 330 -8.68 -18.90 -29.03
C SER A 330 -8.08 -19.14 -30.42
N TYR A 331 -7.05 -19.98 -30.46
CA TYR A 331 -6.55 -20.57 -31.70
C TYR A 331 -6.92 -22.05 -31.72
N SER A 332 -7.81 -22.43 -32.64
CA SER A 332 -8.49 -23.73 -32.59
C SER A 332 -9.26 -23.84 -31.25
N THR A 333 -8.81 -24.69 -30.31
CA THR A 333 -9.45 -24.86 -28.99
C THR A 333 -8.60 -24.31 -27.86
N VAL A 334 -7.46 -23.71 -28.13
CA VAL A 334 -6.50 -23.21 -27.13
C VAL A 334 -6.73 -21.71 -26.90
N PRO A 335 -7.03 -21.25 -25.68
CA PRO A 335 -7.20 -19.82 -25.41
C PRO A 335 -5.89 -19.06 -25.57
N THR A 336 -5.94 -17.90 -26.29
CA THR A 336 -4.75 -17.09 -26.63
C THR A 336 -4.63 -15.82 -25.81
N TYR A 337 -4.76 -15.96 -24.50
CA TYR A 337 -4.80 -14.84 -23.56
C TYR A 337 -3.56 -13.94 -23.58
N SER A 338 -2.35 -14.52 -23.71
CA SER A 338 -1.13 -13.73 -23.65
C SER A 338 -1.03 -12.68 -24.74
N TRP A 339 -1.36 -13.05 -26.00
CA TRP A 339 -1.38 -12.09 -27.10
C TRP A 339 -2.39 -10.96 -26.89
N THR A 340 -3.63 -11.32 -26.51
CA THR A 340 -4.69 -10.33 -26.25
C THR A 340 -4.28 -9.32 -25.17
N VAL A 341 -3.70 -9.79 -24.09
CA VAL A 341 -3.21 -8.93 -23.00
C VAL A 341 -2.05 -8.05 -23.47
N GLU A 342 -1.14 -8.62 -24.28
CA GLU A 342 0.01 -7.92 -24.80
C GLU A 342 -0.42 -6.75 -25.70
N VAL A 343 -1.22 -7.00 -26.75
CA VAL A 343 -1.62 -5.96 -27.70
C VAL A 343 -2.44 -4.84 -27.03
N ILE A 344 -3.40 -5.19 -26.17
CA ILE A 344 -4.19 -4.19 -25.44
C ILE A 344 -3.30 -3.34 -24.52
N THR A 345 -2.38 -3.96 -23.78
CA THR A 345 -1.46 -3.23 -22.90
C THR A 345 -0.51 -2.34 -23.69
N HIS A 346 -0.03 -2.81 -24.84
CA HIS A 346 0.88 -2.11 -25.72
C HIS A 346 0.25 -0.82 -26.29
N GLU A 347 -0.96 -0.93 -26.88
CA GLU A 347 -1.63 0.23 -27.48
C GLU A 347 -2.03 1.28 -26.44
N LEU A 348 -2.50 0.84 -25.27
CA LEU A 348 -2.71 1.75 -24.13
C LEU A 348 -1.38 2.40 -23.68
N GLY A 349 -0.26 1.67 -23.73
CA GLY A 349 1.07 2.19 -23.41
C GLY A 349 1.47 3.38 -24.29
N HIS A 350 1.12 3.34 -25.58
CA HIS A 350 1.29 4.47 -26.48
C HIS A 350 0.44 5.66 -26.05
N LEU A 351 -0.85 5.46 -25.82
CA LEU A 351 -1.75 6.54 -25.37
C LEU A 351 -1.29 7.18 -24.03
N LEU A 352 -0.59 6.42 -23.20
CA LEU A 352 -0.03 6.90 -21.94
C LEU A 352 1.39 7.48 -22.07
N GLY A 353 1.92 7.59 -23.31
CA GLY A 353 3.13 8.36 -23.60
C GLY A 353 4.38 7.56 -23.96
N SER A 354 4.34 6.23 -24.06
CA SER A 354 5.52 5.44 -24.42
C SER A 354 5.62 5.22 -25.92
N PRO A 355 6.72 5.60 -26.60
CA PRO A 355 7.06 5.06 -27.90
C PRO A 355 7.58 3.62 -27.79
N HIS A 356 7.80 2.97 -28.93
CA HIS A 356 8.43 1.66 -29.01
C HIS A 356 9.85 1.66 -28.44
N THR A 357 10.30 0.51 -27.91
CA THR A 357 11.67 0.32 -27.41
C THR A 357 12.75 0.44 -28.50
N HIS A 358 12.40 0.15 -29.75
CA HIS A 358 13.30 0.23 -30.89
C HIS A 358 13.39 1.64 -31.52
N LYS A 359 12.61 2.63 -31.03
CA LYS A 359 12.72 4.03 -31.51
C LYS A 359 14.07 4.63 -31.12
N CYS A 360 14.63 5.48 -32.00
CA CYS A 360 15.87 6.24 -31.71
C CYS A 360 15.63 7.40 -30.75
N ALA A 361 15.15 7.12 -29.54
CA ALA A 361 14.75 8.16 -28.58
C ALA A 361 15.18 7.86 -27.15
N TRP A 362 15.88 6.75 -26.92
CA TRP A 362 16.18 6.24 -25.58
C TRP A 362 17.63 6.44 -25.16
N ASN A 363 17.98 5.95 -23.97
CA ASN A 363 19.31 5.90 -23.38
C ASN A 363 19.98 7.27 -23.18
N GLY A 364 19.23 8.38 -23.30
CA GLY A 364 19.78 9.73 -23.19
C GLY A 364 20.73 10.16 -24.32
N ASN A 365 20.86 9.31 -25.34
CA ASN A 365 21.74 9.54 -26.49
C ASN A 365 21.07 9.24 -27.84
N ASN A 366 19.73 9.16 -27.86
CA ASN A 366 18.92 8.89 -29.04
C ASN A 366 19.24 7.54 -29.72
N THR A 367 19.44 6.50 -28.91
CA THR A 367 19.57 5.11 -29.38
C THR A 367 18.33 4.29 -29.02
N ALA A 368 18.20 3.11 -29.60
CA ALA A 368 17.15 2.14 -29.23
C ALA A 368 17.50 1.38 -27.94
N ILE A 369 16.47 0.92 -27.21
CA ILE A 369 16.63 -0.03 -26.09
C ILE A 369 16.93 -1.42 -26.65
N ASP A 370 16.17 -1.86 -27.66
CA ASP A 370 16.42 -3.10 -28.39
C ASP A 370 16.27 -2.87 -29.91
N ASN A 371 16.76 -3.83 -30.70
CA ASN A 371 16.69 -3.78 -32.15
C ASN A 371 15.79 -4.90 -32.72
N CYS A 372 14.84 -5.42 -31.93
CA CYS A 372 13.98 -6.52 -32.35
C CYS A 372 13.22 -6.20 -33.64
N ALA A 373 12.62 -5.02 -33.77
CA ALA A 373 11.93 -4.62 -35.01
C ALA A 373 12.87 -4.56 -36.22
N GLY A 374 14.04 -3.94 -36.07
CA GLY A 374 15.02 -3.85 -37.18
C GLY A 374 15.50 -5.21 -37.67
N VAL A 375 15.59 -6.21 -36.79
CA VAL A 375 15.93 -7.59 -37.15
C VAL A 375 14.72 -8.31 -37.77
N ALA A 376 13.51 -8.09 -37.29
CA ALA A 376 12.30 -8.79 -37.71
C ALA A 376 11.79 -8.27 -39.10
N ILE A 377 11.71 -6.95 -39.30
CA ILE A 377 11.08 -6.32 -40.44
C ILE A 377 12.02 -5.42 -41.27
N GLY A 378 13.31 -5.37 -40.89
CA GLY A 378 14.34 -4.67 -41.67
C GLY A 378 14.16 -3.16 -41.74
N THR A 379 14.43 -2.58 -42.91
CA THR A 379 14.40 -1.12 -43.14
C THR A 379 13.02 -0.47 -42.98
N SER A 380 11.96 -1.28 -42.86
CA SER A 380 10.60 -0.79 -42.60
C SER A 380 10.36 -0.48 -41.12
N ALA A 381 11.27 -0.92 -40.25
CA ALA A 381 11.14 -0.72 -38.81
C ALA A 381 11.39 0.75 -38.42
N GLU A 382 10.54 1.31 -37.59
CA GLU A 382 10.88 2.51 -36.82
C GLU A 382 12.22 2.29 -36.11
N GLY A 383 13.10 3.27 -36.09
CA GLY A 383 14.40 3.14 -35.42
C GLY A 383 15.46 2.28 -36.12
N TYR A 384 15.22 1.83 -37.37
CA TYR A 384 16.25 1.12 -38.15
C TYR A 384 17.55 1.92 -38.29
N SER A 385 17.44 3.23 -38.37
CA SER A 385 18.58 4.17 -38.51
C SER A 385 19.56 4.18 -37.35
N CYS A 386 19.11 3.79 -36.14
CA CYS A 386 19.96 3.70 -34.94
C CYS A 386 20.24 2.25 -34.48
N MET A 387 20.00 1.28 -35.39
CA MET A 387 20.31 -0.12 -35.11
C MET A 387 21.81 -0.30 -34.94
N THR A 388 22.20 -0.99 -33.87
CA THR A 388 23.62 -1.29 -33.58
C THR A 388 24.17 -2.42 -34.44
N THR A 389 25.51 -2.50 -34.56
CA THR A 389 26.18 -3.62 -35.24
C THR A 389 27.20 -4.24 -34.29
N PRO A 390 26.97 -5.47 -33.76
CA PRO A 390 25.78 -6.31 -33.96
C PRO A 390 24.51 -5.71 -33.34
N PRO A 391 23.30 -6.14 -33.75
CA PRO A 391 22.05 -5.68 -33.18
C PRO A 391 21.96 -5.93 -31.67
N THR A 392 21.46 -4.96 -30.91
CA THR A 392 21.17 -5.11 -29.49
C THR A 392 19.87 -5.89 -29.34
N LEU A 393 19.93 -7.13 -28.90
CA LEU A 393 18.79 -8.01 -28.67
C LEU A 393 18.79 -8.53 -27.24
N PRO A 394 17.64 -8.65 -26.57
CA PRO A 394 17.56 -9.41 -25.33
C PRO A 394 17.85 -10.90 -25.61
N SER A 395 18.36 -11.60 -24.63
CA SER A 395 18.56 -13.05 -24.75
C SER A 395 17.22 -13.81 -24.71
N ALA A 396 17.23 -15.06 -25.14
CA ALA A 396 16.04 -15.93 -25.07
C ALA A 396 15.48 -16.13 -23.64
N THR A 397 16.31 -15.91 -22.61
CA THR A 397 15.91 -15.97 -21.20
C THR A 397 15.48 -14.61 -20.67
N GLU A 398 16.07 -13.50 -21.13
CA GLU A 398 15.70 -12.14 -20.71
C GLU A 398 14.40 -11.68 -21.37
N LYS A 399 14.22 -12.02 -22.67
CA LYS A 399 13.05 -11.64 -23.48
C LYS A 399 12.83 -10.12 -23.61
N GLY A 400 11.91 -9.72 -24.47
CA GLY A 400 11.48 -8.32 -24.64
C GLY A 400 10.53 -7.85 -23.53
N THR A 401 10.24 -6.54 -23.59
CA THR A 401 9.24 -5.85 -22.74
C THR A 401 7.98 -5.54 -23.56
N ILE A 402 6.92 -5.06 -22.92
CA ILE A 402 5.60 -4.79 -23.53
C ILE A 402 5.69 -3.89 -24.77
N MET A 403 6.55 -2.87 -24.77
CA MET A 403 6.68 -1.94 -25.91
C MET A 403 7.69 -2.42 -26.98
N SER A 404 8.10 -3.69 -26.95
CA SER A 404 9.08 -4.26 -27.88
C SER A 404 8.42 -5.10 -28.98
N TYR A 405 9.06 -5.21 -30.13
CA TYR A 405 8.68 -6.13 -31.21
C TYR A 405 9.39 -7.48 -31.13
N CYS A 406 9.92 -7.82 -29.98
CA CYS A 406 10.61 -9.10 -29.79
C CYS A 406 9.68 -10.32 -29.94
N HIS A 407 8.35 -10.14 -29.88
CA HIS A 407 7.36 -11.19 -30.20
C HIS A 407 7.50 -11.71 -31.65
N LEU A 408 7.97 -10.87 -32.57
CA LEU A 408 8.21 -11.26 -33.97
C LEU A 408 9.47 -12.14 -34.13
N LEU A 409 10.32 -12.23 -33.12
CA LEU A 409 11.58 -13.00 -33.20
C LEU A 409 11.40 -14.36 -32.55
N SER A 410 11.41 -15.41 -33.38
CA SER A 410 11.37 -16.79 -32.93
C SER A 410 12.50 -17.06 -31.92
N GLY A 411 12.15 -17.53 -30.72
CA GLY A 411 13.10 -17.86 -29.65
C GLY A 411 13.43 -16.71 -28.69
N ILE A 412 12.96 -15.46 -28.94
CA ILE A 412 13.04 -14.37 -27.95
C ILE A 412 11.68 -14.20 -27.27
N GLY A 413 10.70 -13.58 -27.94
CA GLY A 413 9.39 -13.32 -27.37
C GLY A 413 9.39 -12.17 -26.36
N ILE A 414 8.24 -11.96 -25.71
CA ILE A 414 8.03 -10.97 -24.65
C ILE A 414 7.74 -11.70 -23.32
N SER A 415 8.23 -11.13 -22.21
CA SER A 415 7.93 -11.64 -20.87
C SER A 415 7.20 -10.58 -20.06
N PHE A 416 6.03 -10.93 -19.53
CA PHE A 416 5.20 -10.00 -18.76
C PHE A 416 5.84 -9.57 -17.44
N ASN A 417 6.69 -10.41 -16.84
CA ASN A 417 7.42 -9.98 -15.65
C ASN A 417 8.46 -8.88 -15.92
N ASN A 418 8.84 -8.64 -17.18
CA ASN A 418 9.65 -7.48 -17.57
C ASN A 418 8.87 -6.17 -17.60
N GLY A 419 7.51 -6.22 -17.59
CA GLY A 419 6.64 -5.06 -17.68
C GLY A 419 6.96 -4.20 -18.92
N PHE A 420 6.90 -2.89 -18.73
CA PHE A 420 7.30 -1.92 -19.76
C PHE A 420 8.82 -1.75 -19.85
N GLY A 421 9.57 -2.19 -18.83
CA GLY A 421 10.98 -1.86 -18.66
C GLY A 421 11.20 -0.44 -18.12
N SER A 422 12.41 -0.20 -17.59
CA SER A 422 12.67 1.00 -16.75
C SER A 422 12.40 2.34 -17.45
N GLN A 423 12.78 2.49 -18.72
CA GLN A 423 12.66 3.76 -19.45
C GLN A 423 11.23 4.02 -19.96
N PRO A 424 10.55 3.05 -20.63
CA PRO A 424 9.15 3.20 -20.99
C PRO A 424 8.23 3.40 -19.78
N ALA A 425 8.40 2.65 -18.70
CA ALA A 425 7.65 2.83 -17.46
C ALA A 425 7.82 4.22 -16.85
N ALA A 426 9.06 4.72 -16.78
CA ALA A 426 9.35 6.07 -16.28
C ALA A 426 8.69 7.16 -17.17
N ARG A 427 8.66 6.94 -18.49
CA ARG A 427 8.00 7.84 -19.44
C ARG A 427 6.50 7.87 -19.21
N ILE A 428 5.84 6.71 -19.11
CA ILE A 428 4.41 6.61 -18.80
C ILE A 428 4.09 7.28 -17.46
N LEU A 429 4.86 6.99 -16.41
CA LEU A 429 4.70 7.63 -15.10
C LEU A 429 4.79 9.16 -15.16
N SER A 430 5.78 9.67 -15.90
CA SER A 430 5.94 11.12 -16.10
C SER A 430 4.74 11.72 -16.81
N THR A 431 4.24 11.08 -17.88
CA THR A 431 3.09 11.53 -18.65
C THR A 431 1.82 11.52 -17.81
N VAL A 432 1.54 10.41 -17.12
CA VAL A 432 0.36 10.27 -16.23
C VAL A 432 0.39 11.32 -15.12
N ASN A 433 1.53 11.48 -14.43
CA ASN A 433 1.66 12.45 -13.34
C ASN A 433 1.58 13.92 -13.82
N GLY A 434 2.01 14.19 -15.03
CA GLY A 434 1.93 15.53 -15.65
C GLY A 434 0.54 15.87 -16.20
N SER A 435 -0.35 14.90 -16.39
CA SER A 435 -1.66 15.07 -17.01
C SER A 435 -2.70 15.62 -16.03
N ALA A 436 -2.90 16.94 -16.02
CA ALA A 436 -3.74 17.63 -15.05
C ALA A 436 -5.23 17.29 -15.15
N CYS A 437 -5.72 16.78 -16.27
CA CYS A 437 -7.11 16.35 -16.46
C CYS A 437 -7.46 15.06 -15.72
N LEU A 438 -6.45 14.24 -15.40
CA LEU A 438 -6.68 12.97 -14.73
C LEU A 438 -7.07 13.15 -13.27
N SER A 439 -7.97 12.31 -12.79
CA SER A 439 -8.27 12.20 -11.38
C SER A 439 -7.06 11.68 -10.59
N THR A 440 -6.94 12.08 -9.34
CA THR A 440 -5.96 11.49 -8.41
C THR A 440 -6.41 10.12 -7.94
N ASP A 441 -7.67 9.78 -8.13
CA ASP A 441 -8.28 8.49 -7.81
C ASP A 441 -9.40 8.20 -8.80
N CYS A 442 -9.31 7.14 -9.58
CA CYS A 442 -10.37 6.70 -10.47
C CYS A 442 -11.00 5.38 -10.06
N ILE A 443 -10.43 4.72 -9.11
CA ILE A 443 -11.06 3.61 -8.43
C ILE A 443 -11.62 4.20 -7.15
N ASN A 444 -12.93 4.28 -7.00
CA ASN A 444 -13.54 4.50 -5.69
C ASN A 444 -13.26 3.28 -4.83
N THR A 445 -12.00 3.01 -4.67
CA THR A 445 -11.47 2.05 -3.76
C THR A 445 -11.40 2.75 -2.44
N CYS A 446 -11.82 2.12 -1.52
CA CYS A 446 -11.41 2.06 -0.17
C CYS A 446 -9.92 2.36 -0.01
N ILE A 447 -9.50 3.57 -0.36
CA ILE A 447 -8.12 4.03 -0.14
C ILE A 447 -7.99 4.40 1.33
N ASN A 448 -6.98 3.84 1.97
CA ASN A 448 -6.63 4.22 3.32
C ASN A 448 -5.86 5.55 3.31
N ASN A 449 -6.56 6.65 3.57
CA ASN A 449 -5.98 7.99 3.74
C ASN A 449 -5.68 8.31 5.21
N ILE A 450 -5.68 7.32 6.11
CA ILE A 450 -5.33 7.49 7.51
C ILE A 450 -3.83 7.77 7.59
N THR A 451 -3.48 8.98 7.99
CA THR A 451 -2.09 9.46 8.07
C THR A 451 -1.44 9.11 9.41
N SER A 452 -2.24 9.07 10.49
CA SER A 452 -1.74 8.75 11.83
C SER A 452 -2.79 8.06 12.68
N ILE A 453 -2.34 7.24 13.62
CA ILE A 453 -3.13 6.71 14.74
C ILE A 453 -2.40 7.14 16.02
N SER A 454 -3.15 7.59 17.02
CA SER A 454 -2.66 7.82 18.39
C SER A 454 -3.45 6.99 19.38
N ILE A 455 -2.80 6.63 20.48
CA ILE A 455 -3.41 5.87 21.58
C ILE A 455 -3.32 6.73 22.83
N ASP A 456 -4.48 7.02 23.39
CA ASP A 456 -4.61 7.89 24.58
C ASP A 456 -5.40 7.18 25.70
N ASN A 457 -5.35 7.74 26.92
CA ASN A 457 -6.10 7.25 28.10
C ASN A 457 -5.93 5.74 28.33
N VAL A 458 -4.70 5.24 28.19
CA VAL A 458 -4.39 3.82 28.39
C VAL A 458 -4.51 3.48 29.89
N THR A 459 -5.37 2.51 30.19
CA THR A 459 -5.53 1.93 31.54
C THR A 459 -5.14 0.45 31.53
N THR A 460 -5.35 -0.23 32.66
CA THR A 460 -5.14 -1.70 32.74
C THR A 460 -6.14 -2.49 31.87
N THR A 461 -7.27 -1.91 31.52
CA THR A 461 -8.38 -2.63 30.86
C THR A 461 -9.00 -1.87 29.69
N SER A 462 -8.49 -0.68 29.35
CA SER A 462 -9.06 0.16 28.30
C SER A 462 -8.02 1.07 27.65
N ALA A 463 -8.32 1.57 26.44
CA ALA A 463 -7.57 2.62 25.75
C ALA A 463 -8.51 3.41 24.84
N THR A 464 -8.11 4.62 24.45
CA THR A 464 -8.78 5.43 23.43
C THR A 464 -7.88 5.47 22.20
N ILE A 465 -8.42 5.05 21.06
CA ILE A 465 -7.76 5.03 19.77
C ILE A 465 -8.27 6.21 18.97
N ASN A 466 -7.41 7.09 18.52
CA ASN A 466 -7.75 8.21 17.65
C ASN A 466 -6.95 8.10 16.33
N TRP A 467 -7.52 8.60 15.23
CA TRP A 467 -6.84 8.61 13.94
C TRP A 467 -7.16 9.88 13.16
N VAL A 468 -6.26 10.23 12.26
CA VAL A 468 -6.41 11.34 11.32
C VAL A 468 -6.58 10.75 9.93
N ASP A 469 -7.76 10.95 9.33
CA ASP A 469 -8.05 10.62 7.94
C ASP A 469 -8.10 11.92 7.13
N THR A 470 -7.27 12.03 6.10
CA THR A 470 -7.23 13.18 5.19
C THR A 470 -8.15 13.00 3.98
N GLY A 471 -8.78 11.84 3.82
CA GLY A 471 -9.77 11.57 2.79
C GLY A 471 -11.11 12.23 3.11
N THR A 472 -11.82 12.63 2.06
CA THR A 472 -13.17 13.22 2.18
C THR A 472 -14.28 12.26 1.78
N SER A 473 -13.92 11.06 1.33
CA SER A 473 -14.86 10.10 0.70
C SER A 473 -15.61 9.23 1.70
N PHE A 474 -15.12 9.13 2.94
CA PHE A 474 -15.70 8.25 3.96
C PHE A 474 -16.01 9.02 5.25
N ASN A 475 -17.12 8.64 5.90
CA ASN A 475 -17.54 9.14 7.20
C ASN A 475 -17.71 8.02 8.22
N SER A 476 -17.14 6.86 7.94
CA SER A 476 -17.10 5.72 8.84
C SER A 476 -15.83 4.88 8.62
N TRP A 477 -15.38 4.23 9.69
CA TRP A 477 -14.16 3.44 9.72
C TRP A 477 -14.40 2.10 10.39
N GLN A 478 -13.53 1.14 10.11
CA GLN A 478 -13.45 -0.12 10.81
C GLN A 478 -12.19 -0.14 11.68
N VAL A 479 -12.35 -0.52 12.94
CA VAL A 479 -11.28 -0.64 13.92
C VAL A 479 -11.24 -2.08 14.42
N ALA A 480 -10.06 -2.69 14.44
CA ALA A 480 -9.79 -3.96 15.09
C ALA A 480 -8.73 -3.77 16.17
N VAL A 481 -8.93 -4.39 17.34
CA VAL A 481 -7.97 -4.43 18.44
C VAL A 481 -7.86 -5.86 18.92
N TYR A 482 -6.65 -6.40 18.95
CA TYR A 482 -6.40 -7.79 19.28
C TYR A 482 -5.01 -7.97 19.92
N PRO A 483 -4.78 -9.02 20.74
CA PRO A 483 -3.48 -9.30 21.34
C PRO A 483 -2.38 -9.50 20.28
N LEU A 484 -1.16 -9.10 20.60
CA LEU A 484 0.00 -9.35 19.72
C LEU A 484 0.17 -10.87 19.52
N GLY A 485 0.35 -11.27 18.27
CA GLY A 485 0.44 -12.68 17.83
C GLY A 485 -0.87 -13.26 17.33
N ASP A 486 -2.00 -12.59 17.57
CA ASP A 486 -3.30 -12.92 16.98
C ASP A 486 -3.52 -12.22 15.64
N THR A 487 -4.70 -12.41 15.05
CA THR A 487 -5.11 -11.74 13.79
C THR A 487 -6.42 -10.98 13.99
N ALA A 488 -6.63 -9.95 13.16
CA ALA A 488 -7.87 -9.16 13.19
C ALA A 488 -9.08 -10.00 12.75
N THR A 489 -9.83 -10.51 13.70
CA THR A 489 -11.05 -11.31 13.46
C THR A 489 -12.34 -10.53 13.71
N ASN A 490 -12.29 -9.48 14.52
CA ASN A 490 -13.44 -8.68 14.93
C ASN A 490 -13.24 -7.21 14.58
N TRP A 491 -13.96 -6.73 13.56
CA TRP A 491 -13.93 -5.35 13.09
C TRP A 491 -15.16 -4.59 13.58
N ILE A 492 -14.94 -3.52 14.34
CA ILE A 492 -15.99 -2.62 14.84
C ILE A 492 -16.11 -1.44 13.88
N THR A 493 -17.34 -1.17 13.42
CA THR A 493 -17.60 0.02 12.59
C THR A 493 -17.88 1.24 13.47
N VAL A 494 -17.14 2.31 13.21
CA VAL A 494 -17.25 3.62 13.90
C VAL A 494 -17.74 4.66 12.90
N TYR A 495 -18.72 5.47 13.29
CA TYR A 495 -19.36 6.47 12.43
C TYR A 495 -19.10 7.88 12.96
N THR A 496 -18.89 8.82 12.04
CA THR A 496 -18.85 10.29 12.25
C THR A 496 -17.75 10.84 13.15
N VAL A 497 -17.03 10.03 13.90
CA VAL A 497 -15.92 10.44 14.78
C VAL A 497 -14.70 9.58 14.51
N SER A 498 -13.53 10.18 14.45
CA SER A 498 -12.24 9.49 14.24
C SER A 498 -11.65 9.02 15.58
N SER A 499 -12.49 8.38 16.42
CA SER A 499 -12.10 7.92 17.76
C SER A 499 -12.89 6.68 18.16
N TYR A 500 -12.24 5.75 18.87
CA TYR A 500 -12.85 4.54 19.42
C TYR A 500 -12.26 4.20 20.80
N SER A 501 -13.12 3.95 21.78
CA SER A 501 -12.68 3.49 23.10
C SER A 501 -12.84 1.97 23.20
N VAL A 502 -11.73 1.26 23.35
CA VAL A 502 -11.68 -0.18 23.59
C VAL A 502 -11.68 -0.47 25.09
N ILE A 503 -12.41 -1.51 25.51
CA ILE A 503 -12.54 -1.96 26.89
C ILE A 503 -12.31 -3.48 26.99
N ASN A 504 -12.23 -4.00 28.21
CA ASN A 504 -12.01 -5.43 28.51
C ASN A 504 -10.64 -5.95 28.03
N LEU A 505 -9.64 -5.10 28.06
CA LEU A 505 -8.26 -5.48 27.79
C LEU A 505 -7.61 -6.16 29.01
N THR A 506 -6.54 -6.90 28.78
CA THR A 506 -5.68 -7.49 29.82
C THR A 506 -4.59 -6.50 30.20
N ALA A 507 -4.29 -6.36 31.49
CA ALA A 507 -3.20 -5.49 31.96
C ALA A 507 -1.83 -5.99 31.51
N ASN A 508 -0.88 -5.05 31.30
CA ASN A 508 0.51 -5.31 30.90
C ASN A 508 0.63 -6.22 29.65
N SER A 509 -0.25 -6.02 28.68
CA SER A 509 -0.32 -6.85 27.48
C SER A 509 -0.21 -6.01 26.21
N TYR A 510 0.51 -6.52 25.21
CA TYR A 510 0.63 -5.90 23.90
C TYR A 510 -0.64 -6.13 23.07
N TYR A 511 -1.11 -5.06 22.45
CA TYR A 511 -2.24 -5.08 21.54
C TYR A 511 -1.87 -4.44 20.21
N VAL A 512 -2.34 -5.05 19.14
CA VAL A 512 -2.30 -4.50 17.79
C VAL A 512 -3.61 -3.77 17.53
N VAL A 513 -3.51 -2.58 16.96
CA VAL A 513 -4.65 -1.78 16.50
C VAL A 513 -4.55 -1.62 15.00
N GLU A 514 -5.59 -1.99 14.30
CA GLU A 514 -5.74 -1.71 12.87
C GLU A 514 -6.94 -0.80 12.64
N VAL A 515 -6.75 0.25 11.84
CA VAL A 515 -7.80 1.17 11.43
C VAL A 515 -7.83 1.28 9.92
N ARG A 516 -9.02 1.18 9.33
CA ARG A 516 -9.24 1.32 7.89
C ARG A 516 -10.57 2.02 7.59
N PRO A 517 -10.72 2.68 6.44
CA PRO A 517 -12.02 3.19 6.00
C PRO A 517 -13.05 2.05 5.89
N ASN A 518 -14.29 2.35 6.27
CA ASN A 518 -15.42 1.46 6.05
C ASN A 518 -16.06 1.77 4.69
N CYS A 519 -15.74 0.96 3.73
CA CYS A 519 -16.16 1.14 2.35
C CYS A 519 -17.51 0.49 2.07
N SER A 520 -18.07 0.75 0.89
CA SER A 520 -19.32 0.13 0.46
C SER A 520 -19.24 -1.41 0.53
N ALA A 521 -20.36 -2.07 0.72
CA ALA A 521 -20.47 -3.51 0.98
C ALA A 521 -19.53 -4.37 0.10
N GLY A 522 -18.63 -5.09 0.74
CA GLY A 522 -17.70 -6.02 0.10
C GLY A 522 -16.34 -5.45 -0.32
N LEU A 523 -16.08 -4.15 -0.12
CA LEU A 523 -14.77 -3.54 -0.35
C LEU A 523 -14.05 -3.32 0.98
N VAL A 524 -12.76 -3.65 1.02
CA VAL A 524 -11.91 -3.53 2.21
C VAL A 524 -10.59 -2.88 1.81
N SER A 525 -10.22 -1.80 2.47
CA SER A 525 -8.90 -1.18 2.27
C SER A 525 -7.79 -1.95 2.99
N GLY A 526 -6.55 -1.63 2.67
CA GLY A 526 -5.46 -1.86 3.62
C GLY A 526 -5.72 -1.10 4.93
N SER A 527 -5.20 -1.61 6.04
CA SER A 527 -5.27 -0.95 7.35
C SER A 527 -3.98 -0.19 7.66
N LYS A 528 -4.11 0.87 8.47
CA LYS A 528 -2.97 1.44 9.19
C LYS A 528 -2.87 0.77 10.54
N THR A 529 -1.66 0.41 10.93
CA THR A 529 -1.40 -0.39 12.13
C THR A 529 -0.56 0.40 13.14
N ILE A 530 -0.86 0.23 14.42
CA ILE A 530 -0.04 0.66 15.55
C ILE A 530 -0.15 -0.38 16.67
N MET A 531 0.86 -0.46 17.51
CA MET A 531 0.82 -1.30 18.71
C MET A 531 0.84 -0.44 19.96
N PHE A 532 0.23 -0.93 21.02
CA PHE A 532 0.32 -0.32 22.33
C PHE A 532 0.35 -1.39 23.45
N VAL A 533 0.74 -0.96 24.62
CA VAL A 533 0.76 -1.82 25.82
C VAL A 533 -0.18 -1.24 26.86
N THR A 534 -1.06 -2.06 27.41
CA THR A 534 -1.94 -1.66 28.51
C THR A 534 -1.15 -1.32 29.78
N ALA A 535 -1.72 -0.47 30.62
CA ALA A 535 -1.11 -0.08 31.88
C ALA A 535 -0.95 -1.27 32.85
N SER A 536 -0.04 -1.11 33.80
CA SER A 536 0.26 -2.08 34.84
C SER A 536 0.56 -1.36 36.15
N ASP A 537 0.96 -2.12 37.18
CA ASP A 537 1.52 -1.58 38.43
C ASP A 537 2.98 -1.17 38.22
N PHE A 538 3.17 0.00 37.61
CA PHE A 538 4.48 0.48 37.21
C PHE A 538 5.38 0.90 38.38
N CYS A 539 4.80 1.21 39.54
CA CYS A 539 5.58 1.70 40.68
C CYS A 539 6.34 0.59 41.47
N ASN A 540 6.14 -0.67 41.12
CA ASN A 540 6.77 -1.82 41.78
C ASN A 540 8.02 -2.37 41.04
N GLY A 541 8.70 -1.55 40.23
CA GLY A 541 9.96 -1.94 39.58
C GLY A 541 9.75 -2.92 38.44
N LEU A 542 8.73 -2.66 37.58
CA LEU A 542 8.42 -3.48 36.41
C LEU A 542 9.54 -3.36 35.36
N VAL A 543 9.97 -4.51 34.84
CA VAL A 543 10.83 -4.58 33.66
C VAL A 543 9.98 -4.29 32.43
N PHE A 544 10.45 -3.38 31.61
CA PHE A 544 9.84 -2.98 30.35
C PHE A 544 10.82 -3.23 29.19
N ALA A 545 10.42 -3.98 28.22
CA ALA A 545 11.18 -4.28 27.00
C ALA A 545 10.32 -4.01 25.76
N ASP A 546 10.93 -4.09 24.59
CA ASP A 546 10.26 -4.08 23.29
C ASP A 546 9.44 -5.37 23.04
N THR A 547 8.93 -5.56 21.82
CA THR A 547 8.09 -6.72 21.45
C THR A 547 8.84 -8.05 21.43
N GLY A 548 10.18 -8.04 21.28
CA GLY A 548 11.05 -9.21 21.40
C GLY A 548 11.27 -9.65 22.86
N GLY A 549 10.96 -8.78 23.81
CA GLY A 549 11.27 -8.98 25.22
C GLY A 549 12.78 -9.00 25.50
N ILE A 550 13.18 -9.52 26.66
CA ILE A 550 14.60 -9.53 27.09
C ILE A 550 15.46 -10.58 26.37
N SER A 551 14.91 -11.39 25.48
CA SER A 551 15.62 -12.56 24.90
C SER A 551 15.66 -12.61 23.39
N ASN A 552 14.86 -11.83 22.68
CA ASN A 552 14.76 -11.82 21.24
C ASN A 552 14.86 -10.38 20.69
N ASN A 553 15.07 -10.26 19.39
CA ASN A 553 15.04 -8.97 18.71
C ASN A 553 13.59 -8.46 18.55
N TYR A 554 13.41 -7.12 18.51
CA TYR A 554 12.15 -6.51 18.09
C TYR A 554 11.79 -6.92 16.65
N GLY A 555 10.53 -6.73 16.23
CA GLY A 555 10.08 -7.09 14.88
C GLY A 555 10.30 -5.97 13.86
N ASP A 556 10.17 -6.34 12.55
CA ASP A 556 10.20 -5.38 11.43
C ASP A 556 8.91 -4.55 11.38
N MET A 557 9.00 -3.32 10.85
CA MET A 557 7.86 -2.44 10.55
C MET A 557 6.97 -2.18 11.77
N GLU A 558 7.53 -2.19 12.95
CA GLU A 558 6.77 -1.94 14.18
C GLU A 558 6.62 -0.43 14.45
N THR A 559 5.47 -0.06 14.95
CA THR A 559 5.20 1.21 15.61
C THR A 559 4.48 0.91 16.90
N VAL A 560 5.17 1.04 18.02
CA VAL A 560 4.66 0.71 19.34
C VAL A 560 4.63 1.93 20.23
N VAL A 561 3.50 2.18 20.88
CA VAL A 561 3.34 3.25 21.87
C VAL A 561 3.00 2.64 23.21
N ARG A 562 3.72 3.06 24.25
CA ARG A 562 3.42 2.73 25.63
C ARG A 562 3.33 3.98 26.49
N THR A 563 2.16 4.23 27.03
CA THR A 563 1.96 5.24 28.07
C THR A 563 2.14 4.62 29.45
N ILE A 564 3.00 5.22 30.26
CA ILE A 564 3.38 4.76 31.59
C ILE A 564 2.84 5.78 32.58
N VAL A 565 1.84 5.39 33.36
CA VAL A 565 1.16 6.26 34.34
C VAL A 565 1.42 5.73 35.75
N PRO A 566 1.78 6.57 36.74
CA PRO A 566 1.99 6.09 38.08
C PRO A 566 0.66 5.57 38.70
N ASN A 567 0.70 4.37 39.24
CA ASN A 567 -0.44 3.75 39.93
C ASN A 567 -0.62 4.28 41.36
N VAL A 568 0.30 5.08 41.87
CA VAL A 568 0.23 5.77 43.14
C VAL A 568 0.02 7.27 42.90
N PRO A 569 -1.05 7.88 43.39
CA PRO A 569 -1.31 9.30 43.22
C PRO A 569 -0.15 10.18 43.68
N ASN A 570 0.08 11.28 42.96
CA ASN A 570 1.15 12.24 43.23
C ASN A 570 2.57 11.64 43.15
N ASN A 571 2.75 10.61 42.36
CA ASN A 571 4.07 10.10 41.98
C ASN A 571 4.39 10.45 40.52
N ASN A 572 5.68 10.53 40.23
CA ASN A 572 6.22 10.67 38.89
C ASN A 572 6.89 9.37 38.46
N ILE A 573 6.70 8.98 37.20
CA ILE A 573 7.42 7.86 36.59
C ILE A 573 8.90 8.21 36.45
N VAL A 574 9.74 7.24 36.78
CA VAL A 574 11.17 7.22 36.48
C VAL A 574 11.44 6.02 35.59
N LEU A 575 11.94 6.28 34.40
CA LEU A 575 12.30 5.27 33.41
C LEU A 575 13.83 5.22 33.27
N THR A 576 14.41 4.05 33.55
CA THR A 576 15.86 3.83 33.51
C THR A 576 16.16 2.67 32.58
N PHE A 577 16.86 2.92 31.48
CA PHE A 577 17.29 1.88 30.55
C PHE A 577 18.51 1.14 31.10
N SER A 578 18.51 -0.19 30.97
CA SER A 578 19.62 -1.09 31.32
C SER A 578 20.32 -1.63 30.09
N ASP A 579 19.60 -1.76 28.98
CA ASP A 579 20.13 -2.14 27.66
C ASP A 579 19.46 -1.33 26.56
N PHE A 580 20.19 -1.08 25.47
CA PHE A 580 19.69 -0.31 24.33
C PHE A 580 20.50 -0.64 23.08
N ASN A 581 19.85 -1.20 22.06
CA ASN A 581 20.48 -1.59 20.79
C ASN A 581 19.46 -1.57 19.65
N PHE A 582 19.39 -0.45 18.95
CA PHE A 582 18.55 -0.21 17.77
C PHE A 582 19.42 -0.06 16.52
N GLU A 583 18.86 -0.34 15.34
CA GLU A 583 19.54 -0.02 14.10
C GLU A 583 19.82 1.48 14.00
N LEU A 584 21.11 1.82 13.80
CA LEU A 584 21.57 3.20 13.80
C LEU A 584 20.95 3.96 12.60
N ASP A 585 20.31 5.09 12.88
CA ASP A 585 19.70 6.02 11.92
C ASP A 585 18.48 5.48 11.13
N TYR A 586 17.98 4.28 11.47
CA TYR A 586 16.77 3.70 10.86
C TYR A 586 15.70 3.44 11.90
N ASP A 587 16.05 2.79 13.01
CA ASP A 587 15.13 2.48 14.08
C ASP A 587 15.29 3.45 15.25
N TYR A 588 14.18 3.83 15.86
CA TYR A 588 14.20 4.90 16.85
C TYR A 588 13.31 4.61 18.04
N LEU A 589 13.78 5.01 19.22
CA LEU A 589 12.98 5.14 20.43
C LEU A 589 12.83 6.62 20.80
N SER A 590 11.59 7.06 21.05
CA SER A 590 11.28 8.42 21.50
C SER A 590 10.62 8.40 22.86
N VAL A 591 10.98 9.34 23.74
CA VAL A 591 10.41 9.47 25.08
C VAL A 591 9.75 10.84 25.18
N TYR A 592 8.52 10.87 25.67
CA TYR A 592 7.68 12.07 25.85
C TYR A 592 7.29 12.26 27.30
N ASP A 593 7.30 13.50 27.78
CA ASP A 593 6.91 13.89 29.14
C ASP A 593 5.40 14.16 29.20
N GLY A 594 4.64 13.13 29.43
CA GLY A 594 3.18 13.15 29.47
C GLY A 594 2.55 11.85 28.97
N ASN A 595 1.22 11.82 28.94
CA ASN A 595 0.42 10.63 28.65
C ASN A 595 0.11 10.41 27.16
N THR A 596 0.76 11.13 26.25
CA THR A 596 0.54 11.08 24.81
C THR A 596 1.80 11.41 24.04
N THR A 597 1.91 10.95 22.80
CA THR A 597 3.00 11.30 21.88
C THR A 597 2.94 12.76 21.38
N ALA A 598 1.90 13.50 21.70
CA ALA A 598 1.81 14.95 21.48
C ALA A 598 2.44 15.78 22.61
N ALA A 599 2.82 15.14 23.73
CA ALA A 599 3.49 15.79 24.86
C ALA A 599 4.93 16.22 24.50
N THR A 600 5.61 16.90 25.42
CA THR A 600 6.99 17.39 25.22
C THR A 600 7.94 16.22 24.94
N LEU A 601 8.62 16.23 23.81
CA LEU A 601 9.64 15.24 23.46
C LEU A 601 10.89 15.46 24.33
N LEU A 602 11.25 14.46 25.13
CA LEU A 602 12.47 14.45 25.94
C LEU A 602 13.71 14.00 25.14
N GLY A 603 13.51 13.15 24.13
CA GLY A 603 14.55 12.72 23.22
C GLY A 603 14.10 11.66 22.24
N LYS A 604 14.88 11.54 21.15
CA LYS A 604 14.76 10.50 20.13
C LYS A 604 16.11 9.82 19.98
N PHE A 605 16.17 8.51 20.16
CA PHE A 605 17.39 7.71 20.32
C PHE A 605 17.46 6.59 19.29
N THR A 606 18.68 6.25 18.88
CA THR A 606 19.02 5.19 17.92
C THR A 606 20.41 4.64 18.24
N GLY A 607 20.81 3.51 17.65
CA GLY A 607 22.11 2.87 17.89
C GLY A 607 22.20 2.22 19.26
N THR A 608 23.39 2.29 19.91
CA THR A 608 23.69 1.51 21.14
C THR A 608 23.92 2.37 22.37
N THR A 609 23.73 3.69 22.28
CA THR A 609 23.94 4.58 23.44
C THR A 609 22.71 4.54 24.35
N ILE A 610 22.88 4.05 25.58
CA ILE A 610 21.81 3.93 26.57
C ILE A 610 21.26 5.33 26.90
N PRO A 611 19.94 5.58 26.70
CA PRO A 611 19.34 6.88 26.97
C PRO A 611 18.95 7.07 28.44
N GLY A 612 18.77 8.31 28.86
CA GLY A 612 18.21 8.68 30.16
C GLY A 612 19.19 8.65 31.33
N PRO A 613 18.72 8.46 32.58
CA PRO A 613 17.32 8.16 32.98
C PRO A 613 16.37 9.35 32.80
N PHE A 614 15.06 9.06 32.62
CA PHE A 614 14.01 10.04 32.47
C PHE A 614 13.07 10.05 33.67
N THR A 615 12.81 11.25 34.20
CA THR A 615 11.81 11.45 35.26
C THR A 615 10.72 12.37 34.72
N SER A 616 9.46 11.96 34.84
CA SER A 616 8.35 12.79 34.40
C SER A 616 8.26 14.09 35.19
N SER A 617 7.95 15.18 34.50
CA SER A 617 7.51 16.45 35.10
C SER A 617 6.05 16.78 34.74
N ALA A 618 5.36 15.90 34.04
CA ALA A 618 3.96 16.05 33.68
C ALA A 618 3.07 16.11 34.95
N VAL A 619 1.94 16.80 34.84
CA VAL A 619 1.01 17.01 35.96
C VAL A 619 0.48 15.68 36.51
N ASP A 620 0.26 14.70 35.62
CA ASP A 620 -0.20 13.36 35.95
C ASP A 620 0.94 12.37 36.26
N GLY A 621 2.20 12.84 36.20
CA GLY A 621 3.39 12.05 36.47
C GLY A 621 3.75 11.01 35.40
N SER A 622 3.11 11.03 34.25
CA SER A 622 3.27 10.03 33.19
C SER A 622 4.44 10.29 32.24
N LEU A 623 4.96 9.23 31.64
CA LEU A 623 5.83 9.24 30.47
C LEU A 623 5.19 8.41 29.34
N THR A 624 5.41 8.81 28.11
CA THR A 624 5.06 8.00 26.93
C THR A 624 6.32 7.63 26.16
N VAL A 625 6.46 6.36 25.85
CA VAL A 625 7.53 5.82 25.00
C VAL A 625 6.92 5.39 23.68
N LYS A 626 7.57 5.78 22.57
CA LYS A 626 7.24 5.30 21.25
C LYS A 626 8.52 4.78 20.59
N TYR A 627 8.49 3.55 20.05
CA TYR A 627 9.56 3.10 19.18
C TYR A 627 9.02 2.69 17.81
N THR A 628 9.88 2.79 16.82
CA THR A 628 9.60 2.48 15.42
C THR A 628 10.76 1.69 14.85
N SER A 629 10.45 0.63 14.08
CA SER A 629 11.43 -0.11 13.29
C SER A 629 11.07 -0.04 11.80
N ASP A 630 12.09 -0.14 10.95
CA ASP A 630 11.91 -0.27 9.52
C ASP A 630 11.80 -1.75 9.08
N GLN A 631 12.11 -2.07 7.86
CA GLN A 631 11.89 -3.40 7.26
C GLN A 631 13.13 -4.31 7.28
N LEU A 632 14.25 -3.87 7.84
CA LEU A 632 15.54 -4.58 7.76
C LEU A 632 16.29 -4.48 9.09
N LEU A 633 17.07 -5.50 9.43
CA LEU A 633 18.07 -5.52 10.51
C LEU A 633 17.51 -5.24 11.93
N ASN A 634 16.96 -6.27 12.55
CA ASN A 634 16.47 -6.21 13.93
C ASN A 634 17.57 -6.52 14.93
N PHE A 635 17.61 -5.75 16.01
CA PHE A 635 18.54 -5.91 17.12
C PHE A 635 17.81 -6.22 18.42
N SER A 636 18.55 -6.36 19.55
CA SER A 636 17.99 -6.70 20.84
C SER A 636 17.04 -5.65 21.46
N GLY A 637 16.92 -4.47 20.82
CA GLY A 637 16.00 -3.42 21.24
C GLY A 637 16.39 -2.77 22.57
N PHE A 638 15.51 -2.82 23.56
CA PHE A 638 15.79 -2.21 24.86
C PHE A 638 15.24 -3.01 26.03
N GLU A 639 15.92 -2.87 27.16
CA GLU A 639 15.45 -3.23 28.49
C GLU A 639 15.46 -2.01 29.39
N ALA A 640 14.39 -1.78 30.15
CA ALA A 640 14.28 -0.65 31.05
C ALA A 640 13.54 -1.06 32.34
N TYR A 641 13.83 -0.35 33.42
CA TYR A 641 13.13 -0.47 34.68
C TYR A 641 12.27 0.75 34.94
N ILE A 642 11.02 0.51 35.30
CA ILE A 642 10.06 1.54 35.69
C ILE A 642 9.98 1.60 37.20
N SER A 643 10.14 2.79 37.79
CA SER A 643 9.93 3.07 39.17
C SER A 643 9.17 4.39 39.35
N CYS A 644 8.73 4.69 40.55
CA CYS A 644 8.03 5.92 40.85
C CYS A 644 8.73 6.69 41.97
N THR A 645 8.75 8.01 41.85
CA THR A 645 9.19 8.91 42.89
C THR A 645 8.05 9.84 43.31
N PRO A 646 7.88 10.15 44.60
CA PRO A 646 6.88 11.12 45.01
C PRO A 646 7.05 12.46 44.30
N ASN A 647 5.96 12.97 43.74
CA ASN A 647 5.93 14.33 43.23
C ASN A 647 5.91 15.31 44.39
N LEU A 648 7.07 15.83 44.75
CA LEU A 648 7.24 16.81 45.84
C LEU A 648 6.82 18.23 45.38
N SER A 649 6.19 18.39 44.24
CA SER A 649 5.64 19.66 43.83
C SER A 649 4.47 20.04 44.72
N VAL A 650 4.50 21.21 45.31
CA VAL A 650 3.38 21.82 46.01
C VAL A 650 2.29 22.04 44.95
N ASN A 651 1.13 21.41 45.11
CA ASN A 651 -0.02 21.67 44.28
C ASN A 651 -0.32 23.18 44.34
N ASN A 652 0.05 23.93 43.32
CA ASN A 652 -0.51 25.25 43.08
C ASN A 652 -1.99 25.05 42.75
N TYR A 653 -2.85 25.14 43.77
CA TYR A 653 -4.29 25.26 43.57
C TYR A 653 -4.52 26.54 42.77
N ASN A 654 -4.70 26.44 41.47
CA ASN A 654 -5.11 27.52 40.57
C ASN A 654 -6.59 27.86 40.72
N GLY A 655 -7.06 28.06 41.95
CA GLY A 655 -8.15 28.94 42.24
C GLY A 655 -7.49 30.30 42.48
N TYR A 656 -7.84 31.29 41.69
CA TYR A 656 -7.40 32.68 41.87
C TYR A 656 -7.70 33.12 43.30
N ILE A 657 -6.74 32.88 44.21
CA ILE A 657 -6.79 33.40 45.59
C ILE A 657 -6.06 34.73 45.54
N ASP A 658 -6.80 35.78 45.52
CA ASP A 658 -6.25 37.12 45.48
C ASP A 658 -5.81 37.55 46.86
N PHE A 659 -4.53 37.23 47.17
CA PHE A 659 -3.88 37.65 48.40
C PHE A 659 -2.45 38.15 48.12
N SER A 660 -1.95 38.95 48.99
CA SER A 660 -0.56 39.44 48.92
C SER A 660 0.07 39.38 50.30
N TYR A 661 1.39 39.24 50.36
CA TYR A 661 2.17 39.24 51.56
C TYR A 661 3.50 40.01 51.37
N TYR A 662 3.89 40.76 52.35
CA TYR A 662 5.13 41.52 52.35
C TYR A 662 5.56 41.95 53.75
N PRO A 663 6.83 42.27 53.98
CA PRO A 663 7.98 42.07 53.07
C PRO A 663 8.42 40.59 53.06
N ASN A 664 8.94 40.13 51.91
CA ASN A 664 9.63 38.87 51.81
C ASN A 664 10.89 39.07 50.90
N PRO A 665 12.12 39.01 51.44
CA PRO A 665 12.48 38.65 52.83
C PRO A 665 12.10 39.69 53.89
N THR A 666 11.89 39.22 55.15
CA THR A 666 11.50 40.04 56.28
C THR A 666 12.54 40.05 57.42
N ASN A 667 12.55 41.14 58.22
CA ASN A 667 13.30 41.23 59.46
C ASN A 667 12.46 40.75 60.70
N GLY A 668 11.23 40.28 60.47
CA GLY A 668 10.37 39.74 61.53
C GLY A 668 8.90 39.85 61.26
N ASN A 669 8.37 40.94 60.79
CA ASN A 669 6.94 41.10 60.54
C ASN A 669 6.58 40.79 59.11
N VAL A 670 5.51 40.05 58.91
CA VAL A 670 4.90 39.70 57.61
C VAL A 670 3.43 40.17 57.60
N ILE A 671 3.11 41.11 56.74
CA ILE A 671 1.74 41.59 56.53
C ILE A 671 1.13 40.75 55.45
N ILE A 672 -0.03 40.15 55.69
CA ILE A 672 -0.81 39.36 54.75
C ILE A 672 -2.15 40.07 54.51
N THR A 673 -2.48 40.29 53.26
CA THR A 673 -3.74 40.95 52.84
C THR A 673 -4.46 40.02 51.85
N SER A 674 -5.76 39.83 52.02
CA SER A 674 -6.62 39.02 51.16
C SER A 674 -7.94 39.70 50.86
N LYS A 675 -8.51 39.42 49.70
CA LYS A 675 -9.89 39.87 49.38
C LYS A 675 -10.95 38.96 49.99
N THR A 676 -10.55 37.75 50.41
CA THR A 676 -11.42 36.79 51.13
C THR A 676 -10.99 36.79 52.61
N PRO A 677 -11.91 36.78 53.57
CA PRO A 677 -11.53 36.75 55.00
C PRO A 677 -10.58 35.60 55.35
N ILE A 678 -9.44 35.93 55.99
CA ILE A 678 -8.46 34.99 56.51
C ILE A 678 -9.05 34.36 57.75
N VAL A 679 -9.12 33.01 57.77
CA VAL A 679 -9.73 32.27 58.88
C VAL A 679 -8.62 31.70 59.82
N GLU A 680 -7.47 31.36 59.27
CA GLU A 680 -6.35 30.79 60.04
C GLU A 680 -5.03 31.03 59.34
N VAL A 681 -4.00 31.35 60.09
CA VAL A 681 -2.61 31.41 59.61
C VAL A 681 -1.76 30.48 60.44
N LEU A 682 -1.10 29.54 59.73
CA LEU A 682 -0.14 28.59 60.32
C LEU A 682 1.24 28.85 59.76
N VAL A 683 2.27 28.79 60.61
CA VAL A 683 3.67 28.92 60.19
C VAL A 683 4.48 27.72 60.64
N TYR A 684 5.22 27.14 59.69
CA TYR A 684 6.06 25.97 59.90
C TYR A 684 7.53 26.30 59.62
N ASN A 685 8.44 25.64 60.31
CA ASN A 685 9.85 25.64 59.98
C ASN A 685 10.17 24.61 58.86
N LEU A 686 11.45 24.53 58.44
CA LEU A 686 11.91 23.59 57.39
C LEU A 686 11.72 22.12 57.74
N THR A 687 11.62 21.78 59.01
CA THR A 687 11.38 20.39 59.48
C THR A 687 9.89 20.06 59.62
N GLY A 688 8.97 20.97 59.23
CA GLY A 688 7.53 20.79 59.32
C GLY A 688 6.95 21.01 60.73
N GLN A 689 7.71 21.50 61.67
CA GLN A 689 7.24 21.82 63.02
C GLN A 689 6.37 23.10 62.97
N LEU A 690 5.17 23.04 63.49
CA LEU A 690 4.29 24.20 63.65
C LEU A 690 4.85 25.17 64.72
N LEU A 691 5.05 26.41 64.34
CA LEU A 691 5.61 27.47 65.17
C LEU A 691 4.61 28.56 65.54
N TYR A 692 3.60 28.76 64.68
CA TYR A 692 2.56 29.76 64.84
C TYR A 692 1.21 29.22 64.35
N ASP A 693 0.19 29.46 65.17
CA ASP A 693 -1.21 29.14 64.81
C ASP A 693 -2.09 30.28 65.34
N ASN A 694 -2.77 30.96 64.42
CA ASN A 694 -3.70 32.02 64.76
C ASN A 694 -4.97 31.95 63.94
N LYS A 695 -6.10 31.82 64.65
CA LYS A 695 -7.44 31.83 64.05
C LYS A 695 -8.03 33.24 64.16
N LEU A 696 -8.51 33.75 63.05
CA LEU A 696 -9.05 35.12 62.91
C LEU A 696 -10.17 35.15 61.87
N LYS A 697 -10.79 36.26 61.69
CA LYS A 697 -11.72 36.46 60.58
C LYS A 697 -11.61 37.92 60.11
N ASP A 698 -10.49 38.17 59.34
CA ASP A 698 -10.14 39.50 58.91
C ASP A 698 -9.58 39.44 57.47
N LEU A 699 -9.61 40.58 56.72
CA LEU A 699 -9.00 40.70 55.42
C LEU A 699 -7.50 40.94 55.45
N ASN A 700 -6.97 41.34 56.62
CA ASN A 700 -5.57 41.66 56.84
C ASN A 700 -5.07 41.05 58.14
N THR A 701 -3.83 40.56 58.18
CA THR A 701 -3.19 40.12 59.40
C THR A 701 -1.70 40.40 59.40
N ASN A 702 -1.12 40.57 60.57
CA ASN A 702 0.34 40.72 60.74
C ASN A 702 0.87 39.54 61.56
N VAL A 703 1.85 38.86 61.01
CA VAL A 703 2.50 37.72 61.69
C VAL A 703 3.93 38.11 62.05
N ASP A 704 4.19 38.12 63.34
CA ASP A 704 5.51 38.42 63.87
C ASP A 704 6.33 37.14 64.07
N ILE A 705 7.38 36.99 63.26
CA ILE A 705 8.36 35.91 63.33
C ILE A 705 9.76 36.45 63.79
N SER A 706 9.82 37.65 64.42
CA SER A 706 11.08 38.29 64.82
C SER A 706 11.89 37.50 65.83
N SER A 707 11.21 36.67 66.63
CA SER A 707 11.84 35.77 67.60
C SER A 707 12.38 34.46 67.03
N TYR A 708 12.07 34.14 65.76
CA TYR A 708 12.50 32.88 65.12
C TYR A 708 13.93 33.03 64.57
N ALA A 709 14.62 31.93 64.32
CA ALA A 709 15.93 31.94 63.70
C ALA A 709 15.92 32.48 62.26
N VAL A 710 17.04 33.04 61.81
CA VAL A 710 17.19 33.37 60.39
C VAL A 710 17.04 32.12 59.54
N GLY A 711 16.18 32.18 58.50
CA GLY A 711 15.88 31.01 57.69
C GLY A 711 14.60 31.11 56.90
N THR A 712 14.20 29.97 56.32
CA THR A 712 12.96 29.83 55.51
C THR A 712 11.83 29.24 56.34
N TYR A 713 10.65 29.87 56.21
CA TYR A 713 9.42 29.46 56.87
C TYR A 713 8.32 29.28 55.87
N PHE A 714 7.45 28.27 56.10
CA PHE A 714 6.28 27.99 55.28
C PHE A 714 5.03 28.49 55.98
N PHE A 715 4.29 29.32 55.31
CA PHE A 715 3.03 29.84 55.75
C PHE A 715 1.88 29.11 55.07
N LYS A 716 0.91 28.66 55.85
CA LYS A 716 -0.35 28.14 55.35
C LYS A 716 -1.47 29.07 55.76
N LEU A 717 -2.18 29.58 54.81
CA LEU A 717 -3.29 30.50 54.94
C LEU A 717 -4.58 29.75 54.65
N LYS A 718 -5.53 29.73 55.57
CA LYS A 718 -6.89 29.30 55.34
C LYS A 718 -7.80 30.52 55.20
N LEU A 719 -8.66 30.48 54.24
CA LEU A 719 -9.58 31.54 53.88
C LEU A 719 -11.03 31.04 54.00
N ASP A 720 -11.97 31.96 54.12
CA ASP A 720 -13.40 31.65 54.15
C ASP A 720 -13.83 30.89 52.89
N GLY A 721 -14.69 29.86 53.05
CA GLY A 721 -15.10 28.98 51.95
C GLY A 721 -14.09 27.85 51.64
N ASP A 722 -13.38 27.33 52.63
CA ASP A 722 -12.44 26.19 52.59
C ASP A 722 -11.30 26.35 51.59
N LYS A 723 -10.90 27.57 51.27
CA LYS A 723 -9.76 27.88 50.40
C LYS A 723 -8.48 27.91 51.22
N GLU A 724 -7.41 27.36 50.68
CA GLU A 724 -6.09 27.34 51.30
C GLU A 724 -5.03 27.90 50.36
N ALA A 725 -4.08 28.68 50.87
CA ALA A 725 -2.89 29.14 50.16
C ALA A 725 -1.63 28.84 50.98
N ASN A 726 -0.58 28.42 50.33
CA ASN A 726 0.73 28.16 50.90
C ASN A 726 1.76 29.07 50.26
N PHE A 727 2.65 29.67 51.04
CA PHE A 727 3.73 30.50 50.55
C PHE A 727 4.94 30.44 51.44
N LYS A 728 6.09 30.84 50.90
CA LYS A 728 7.38 30.83 51.56
C LYS A 728 7.79 32.23 51.95
N VAL A 729 8.25 32.39 53.21
CA VAL A 729 8.83 33.64 53.72
C VAL A 729 10.25 33.36 54.18
N ILE A 730 11.15 34.28 53.81
CA ILE A 730 12.56 34.25 54.22
C ILE A 730 12.75 35.30 55.32
N ARG A 731 13.17 34.86 56.51
CA ARG A 731 13.62 35.75 57.58
C ARG A 731 15.14 35.99 57.45
N LYS A 732 15.54 37.26 57.40
CA LYS A 732 16.95 37.70 57.39
C LYS A 732 17.51 37.87 58.78
#